data_81d416786ccc2917106c1962de72f443
#
_entry.id   81d416786ccc2917106c1962de72f443
#
_cell.length_a   1.000
_cell.length_b   1.000
_cell.length_c   1.000
_cell.angle_alpha   90.00
_cell.angle_beta   90.00
_cell.angle_gamma   90.00
#
_symmetry.space_group_name_H-M   'P 1'
#
loop_
_entity.id
_entity.type
_entity.pdbx_description
1 polymer ?
#
loop_
_entity_poly.entity_id
_entity_poly.type
_entity_poly.pdbx_seq_one_letter_code
_entity_poly.pdbx_strand_id
1 'polypeptide(L)'
;QTFGQENFFLELQNHGIPEQQIVNRQLINWADDFGLKMVATNDVHYVKKEHSHAHDSLICIGTQSQLNDTKRMSYVPEQFYLRSAEEMAELFQEVPGAVTNTLEVAEKCDLEINFGELHYPVFEAPEHFTREGYLRHLLAKGMYKRYEMDVRVDGEKFIVERVVDPTKLPTYTGLKETKDQPDYKPEKAMEDTEIAAAAKVLTERLDSEMSVIEQMGFVSYFLIVGDFVQYGREKGIACVARGSAAGSLVTYLLEISNVDPIRYGLLFERFLNPERVNPPDIDIDFADDQRADVIEYTRQKYGRECVAQIGTFGTMGAKSVIRDVGRVMGLSYGEVDRLAKMVPNDLKINLTKSLEKSPDLKQAYDSEEVTRELIDTAFVLEDVSRNCSVHAAAVVIGAEPLYNVLPLKQDDEGGTVTQYAMNPVGDLGLLKMDFLGLKTLSVIRNCCEMVKLTKGIDLDVELLPLDDQDTYDLLNKGNTVGVFQLESGGMRDLCRKFQIASVEHITALVSLYRPGPMDLIPDFIRRRHGEVNIEYPHALLEPICNETYGIMIYQEQVMQAAQILAGYTLGGADLLRRAMGKKKVEVMQEHRKLFVEGCAECNKIPASKANEVFDLLEKFAGYGFNKSHAAAYAIVAYQTAYLKAHYPVEFLAAMMTNDMGDTAKLTILIEEAKQMGVEVQPPDVNESRVVFAPAQGGKVIRFGMAAIKGVGEVAVQQILTAREQGEKFTTLYDLCMRVDGRSLGRKVLEALIKSGACDCLGLNRASLFGLVDKALSRAASVAADRSKGQTSLFGAMDEPENIEITESDMLKEWPISERLLAEKELLGFYVSGHPLNPFEWILKHYSLGNSKTIGELPDRSMTRIGGMISAIQQGFSKKSGKPYAMITLEDLEGTVQILCMNENYDRYRHLFEPNKTLMVIGEVNNAEDRPKLFPQELLPLEDAPKRFTQQIHFRIPMNTF
;
A
#
# COMPACT_ATOMS: atom_id res chain seq x y z
N GLN A 1 -11.51 -41.32 34.90
CA GLN A 1 -12.84 -41.82 34.49
C GLN A 1 -13.34 -41.17 33.18
N THR A 2 -13.01 -39.92 32.95
CA THR A 2 -13.51 -39.15 31.78
C THR A 2 -12.93 -39.64 30.46
N PHE A 3 -11.63 -39.98 30.42
CA PHE A 3 -10.93 -40.35 29.18
C PHE A 3 -10.66 -41.88 29.07
N GLY A 4 -10.90 -42.67 30.13
CA GLY A 4 -10.46 -44.05 30.26
C GLY A 4 -8.98 -44.19 30.68
N GLN A 5 -8.62 -45.27 31.36
CA GLN A 5 -7.23 -45.46 31.78
C GLN A 5 -6.25 -45.64 30.61
N GLU A 6 -6.73 -46.21 29.52
CA GLU A 6 -5.94 -46.47 28.31
C GLU A 6 -5.60 -45.20 27.51
N ASN A 7 -6.33 -44.08 27.75
CA ASN A 7 -6.16 -42.82 27.03
C ASN A 7 -5.60 -41.68 27.90
N PHE A 8 -5.22 -42.02 29.15
CA PHE A 8 -4.68 -41.02 30.07
C PHE A 8 -3.28 -41.44 30.53
N PHE A 9 -2.30 -40.64 30.21
CA PHE A 9 -0.90 -40.89 30.57
C PHE A 9 -0.41 -39.80 31.54
N LEU A 10 0.45 -40.19 32.48
CA LEU A 10 1.21 -39.28 33.31
C LEU A 10 2.54 -38.97 32.62
N GLU A 11 2.79 -37.69 32.40
CA GLU A 11 4.00 -37.21 31.71
C GLU A 11 5.14 -36.97 32.70
N LEU A 12 6.30 -37.59 32.42
CA LEU A 12 7.53 -37.42 33.18
C LEU A 12 8.54 -36.62 32.36
N GLN A 13 9.13 -35.60 32.98
CA GLN A 13 10.18 -34.77 32.40
C GLN A 13 11.38 -34.72 33.35
N ASN A 14 12.62 -34.73 32.82
CA ASN A 14 13.82 -34.62 33.61
C ASN A 14 14.88 -33.76 32.91
N HIS A 15 14.88 -32.47 33.25
CA HIS A 15 15.87 -31.49 32.79
C HIS A 15 16.94 -31.20 33.85
N GLY A 16 16.96 -31.96 34.97
CA GLY A 16 17.84 -31.71 36.10
C GLY A 16 17.33 -30.62 37.05
N ILE A 17 16.06 -30.26 36.94
CA ILE A 17 15.37 -29.28 37.81
C ILE A 17 14.92 -30.02 39.07
N PRO A 18 15.29 -29.56 40.31
CA PRO A 18 14.95 -30.26 41.55
C PRO A 18 13.44 -30.48 41.75
N GLU A 19 12.63 -29.54 41.38
CA GLU A 19 11.18 -29.60 41.48
C GLU A 19 10.58 -30.72 40.61
N GLN A 20 11.13 -30.96 39.41
CA GLN A 20 10.71 -32.07 38.56
C GLN A 20 10.94 -33.43 39.23
N GLN A 21 12.04 -33.59 39.95
CA GLN A 21 12.30 -34.85 40.66
C GLN A 21 11.26 -35.11 41.76
N ILE A 22 10.79 -34.07 42.46
CA ILE A 22 9.73 -34.17 43.47
C ILE A 22 8.42 -34.56 42.79
N VAL A 23 8.06 -33.86 41.69
CA VAL A 23 6.85 -34.13 40.93
C VAL A 23 6.87 -35.54 40.34
N ASN A 24 7.97 -35.95 39.70
CA ASN A 24 8.11 -37.28 39.11
C ASN A 24 7.91 -38.42 40.15
N ARG A 25 8.46 -38.30 41.35
CA ARG A 25 8.24 -39.29 42.40
C ARG A 25 6.75 -39.41 42.76
N GLN A 26 6.04 -38.30 42.83
CA GLN A 26 4.62 -38.34 43.13
C GLN A 26 3.81 -38.92 41.98
N LEU A 27 4.16 -38.58 40.70
CA LEU A 27 3.52 -39.12 39.51
C LEU A 27 3.73 -40.65 39.38
N ILE A 28 4.92 -41.15 39.70
CA ILE A 28 5.23 -42.60 39.73
C ILE A 28 4.35 -43.30 40.76
N ASN A 29 4.23 -42.75 42.00
CA ASN A 29 3.34 -43.31 43.01
C ASN A 29 1.88 -43.31 42.54
N TRP A 30 1.40 -42.25 41.91
CA TRP A 30 0.05 -42.20 41.37
C TRP A 30 -0.16 -43.15 40.18
N ALA A 31 0.86 -43.39 39.37
CA ALA A 31 0.79 -44.38 38.30
C ALA A 31 0.51 -45.78 38.88
N ASP A 32 1.20 -46.17 39.96
CA ASP A 32 0.99 -47.42 40.67
C ASP A 32 -0.37 -47.47 41.37
N ASP A 33 -0.72 -46.43 42.11
CA ASP A 33 -1.97 -46.36 42.91
C ASP A 33 -3.23 -46.43 42.02
N PHE A 34 -3.20 -45.80 40.85
CA PHE A 34 -4.34 -45.68 39.92
C PHE A 34 -4.26 -46.59 38.69
N GLY A 35 -3.18 -47.34 38.52
CA GLY A 35 -2.94 -48.21 37.39
C GLY A 35 -2.80 -47.44 36.07
N LEU A 36 -2.18 -46.23 36.10
CA LEU A 36 -1.99 -45.35 34.95
C LEU A 36 -0.63 -45.60 34.28
N LYS A 37 -0.62 -45.42 32.97
CA LYS A 37 0.62 -45.48 32.21
C LYS A 37 1.36 -44.13 32.26
N MET A 38 2.66 -44.18 32.12
CA MET A 38 3.53 -43.00 32.10
C MET A 38 4.17 -42.86 30.74
N VAL A 39 4.46 -41.61 30.31
CA VAL A 39 5.27 -41.29 29.13
C VAL A 39 6.40 -40.34 29.51
N ALA A 40 7.57 -40.52 28.89
CA ALA A 40 8.72 -39.67 29.09
C ALA A 40 8.83 -38.68 27.93
N THR A 41 8.90 -37.36 28.22
CA THR A 41 9.11 -36.31 27.22
C THR A 41 10.27 -35.39 27.57
N ASN A 42 10.75 -34.57 26.66
CA ASN A 42 11.86 -33.64 26.91
C ASN A 42 11.55 -32.17 26.64
N ASP A 43 10.29 -31.81 26.50
CA ASP A 43 9.89 -30.39 26.32
C ASP A 43 10.84 -29.63 25.37
N VAL A 44 11.00 -30.14 24.16
CA VAL A 44 12.03 -29.71 23.20
C VAL A 44 11.78 -28.30 22.72
N HIS A 45 12.74 -27.40 22.94
CA HIS A 45 12.69 -25.99 22.50
C HIS A 45 13.76 -25.69 21.45
N TYR A 46 14.80 -26.49 21.30
CA TYR A 46 15.85 -26.35 20.30
C TYR A 46 16.42 -27.70 19.90
N VAL A 47 17.03 -27.80 18.71
CA VAL A 47 17.41 -29.08 18.11
C VAL A 47 18.67 -29.64 18.74
N LYS A 48 19.74 -28.84 18.87
CA LYS A 48 21.03 -29.27 19.38
C LYS A 48 21.34 -28.61 20.72
N LYS A 49 22.13 -29.27 21.56
CA LYS A 49 22.49 -28.72 22.88
C LYS A 49 23.20 -27.38 22.80
N GLU A 50 24.06 -27.17 21.79
CA GLU A 50 24.78 -25.92 21.55
C GLU A 50 23.85 -24.75 21.09
N HIS A 51 22.59 -25.01 20.72
CA HIS A 51 21.62 -24.00 20.37
C HIS A 51 20.97 -23.31 21.58
N SER A 52 21.30 -23.69 22.81
CA SER A 52 20.73 -23.14 24.05
C SER A 52 20.91 -21.61 24.14
N HIS A 53 22.12 -21.12 23.80
CA HIS A 53 22.41 -19.68 23.78
C HIS A 53 21.56 -18.90 22.72
N ALA A 54 21.40 -19.48 21.54
CA ALA A 54 20.56 -18.90 20.50
C ALA A 54 19.07 -18.87 20.91
N HIS A 55 18.61 -19.96 21.58
CA HIS A 55 17.25 -20.00 22.13
C HIS A 55 17.04 -18.95 23.23
N ASP A 56 18.02 -18.79 24.14
CA ASP A 56 17.96 -17.74 25.18
C ASP A 56 17.89 -16.32 24.55
N SER A 57 18.66 -16.11 23.48
CA SER A 57 18.57 -14.88 22.67
C SER A 57 17.19 -14.71 22.03
N LEU A 58 16.55 -15.78 21.52
CA LEU A 58 15.20 -15.74 20.96
C LEU A 58 14.15 -15.34 22.00
N ILE A 59 14.27 -15.88 23.24
CA ILE A 59 13.40 -15.48 24.36
C ILE A 59 13.55 -13.99 24.65
N CYS A 60 14.79 -13.48 24.70
CA CYS A 60 15.07 -12.07 24.91
C CYS A 60 14.49 -11.19 23.78
N ILE A 61 14.52 -11.64 22.54
CA ILE A 61 13.88 -10.95 21.39
C ILE A 61 12.37 -10.86 21.61
N GLY A 62 11.72 -11.95 22.00
CA GLY A 62 10.27 -12.02 22.21
C GLY A 62 9.80 -11.20 23.42
N THR A 63 10.56 -11.23 24.52
CA THR A 63 10.24 -10.52 25.78
C THR A 63 10.77 -9.09 25.85
N GLN A 64 11.47 -8.61 24.80
CA GLN A 64 12.12 -7.29 24.74
C GLN A 64 13.14 -7.06 25.85
N SER A 65 13.80 -8.11 26.33
CA SER A 65 14.84 -8.10 27.36
C SER A 65 16.24 -8.15 26.73
N GLN A 66 17.28 -7.96 27.55
CA GLN A 66 18.67 -8.21 27.19
C GLN A 66 19.20 -9.46 27.87
N LEU A 67 20.20 -10.12 27.29
CA LEU A 67 20.83 -11.32 27.87
C LEU A 67 21.41 -11.08 29.27
N ASN A 68 21.87 -9.86 29.57
CA ASN A 68 22.45 -9.43 30.83
C ASN A 68 21.40 -9.05 31.90
N ASP A 69 20.11 -9.04 31.58
CA ASP A 69 19.06 -8.69 32.53
C ASP A 69 18.92 -9.81 33.58
N THR A 70 19.00 -9.46 34.86
CA THR A 70 18.95 -10.42 35.97
C THR A 70 17.53 -10.94 36.28
N LYS A 71 16.47 -10.22 35.85
CA LYS A 71 15.07 -10.61 36.07
C LYS A 71 14.38 -10.78 34.72
N ARG A 72 14.66 -11.87 34.04
CA ARG A 72 14.05 -12.21 32.74
C ARG A 72 13.68 -13.70 32.68
N MET A 73 12.84 -14.05 31.72
CA MET A 73 12.57 -15.45 31.41
C MET A 73 13.80 -16.11 30.80
N SER A 74 14.16 -17.28 31.25
CA SER A 74 15.23 -18.11 30.71
C SER A 74 14.97 -19.57 30.99
N TYR A 75 15.48 -20.45 30.16
CA TYR A 75 15.39 -21.92 30.33
C TYR A 75 16.71 -22.43 30.87
N VAL A 76 16.71 -22.72 32.17
CA VAL A 76 17.90 -23.25 32.89
C VAL A 76 17.50 -24.54 33.64
N PRO A 77 18.28 -25.61 33.55
CA PRO A 77 19.55 -25.81 32.82
C PRO A 77 19.34 -26.02 31.31
N GLU A 78 20.42 -26.00 30.52
CA GLU A 78 20.45 -26.12 29.04
C GLU A 78 20.14 -27.53 28.56
N GLN A 79 18.97 -28.08 28.90
CA GLN A 79 18.60 -29.48 28.68
C GLN A 79 17.37 -29.67 27.75
N PHE A 80 16.85 -28.61 27.19
CA PHE A 80 15.60 -28.60 26.38
C PHE A 80 15.85 -28.88 24.88
N TYR A 81 16.91 -29.64 24.56
CA TYR A 81 17.24 -30.01 23.19
C TYR A 81 16.61 -31.35 22.78
N LEU A 82 16.58 -31.63 21.47
CA LEU A 82 16.07 -32.89 20.94
C LEU A 82 17.08 -34.01 21.27
N ARG A 83 16.82 -34.74 22.33
CA ARG A 83 17.65 -35.87 22.78
C ARG A 83 17.45 -37.09 21.88
N SER A 84 18.50 -37.92 21.77
CA SER A 84 18.38 -39.21 21.09
C SER A 84 17.54 -40.20 21.93
N ALA A 85 17.11 -41.28 21.29
CA ALA A 85 16.38 -42.35 21.99
C ALA A 85 17.22 -42.98 23.10
N GLU A 86 18.53 -43.13 22.87
CA GLU A 86 19.49 -43.66 23.85
C GLU A 86 19.65 -42.75 25.06
N GLU A 87 19.79 -41.43 24.83
CA GLU A 87 19.85 -40.43 25.91
C GLU A 87 18.56 -40.41 26.75
N MET A 88 17.39 -40.56 26.12
CA MET A 88 16.10 -40.63 26.82
C MET A 88 15.98 -41.95 27.62
N ALA A 89 16.43 -43.08 27.07
CA ALA A 89 16.42 -44.36 27.76
C ALA A 89 17.36 -44.37 28.99
N GLU A 90 18.54 -43.75 28.89
CA GLU A 90 19.46 -43.58 30.02
C GLU A 90 18.86 -42.66 31.10
N LEU A 91 18.25 -41.53 30.69
CA LEU A 91 17.66 -40.55 31.60
C LEU A 91 16.48 -41.11 32.42
N PHE A 92 15.71 -42.04 31.85
CA PHE A 92 14.54 -42.67 32.48
C PHE A 92 14.78 -44.19 32.77
N GLN A 93 16.02 -44.62 32.96
CA GLN A 93 16.35 -46.04 33.21
C GLN A 93 15.62 -46.69 34.41
N GLU A 94 15.21 -45.85 35.37
CA GLU A 94 14.43 -46.30 36.53
C GLU A 94 12.96 -46.58 36.20
N VAL A 95 12.45 -46.02 35.11
CA VAL A 95 11.06 -46.14 34.65
C VAL A 95 11.01 -46.41 33.13
N PRO A 96 11.59 -47.54 32.65
CA PRO A 96 11.75 -47.78 31.21
C PRO A 96 10.41 -47.88 30.48
N GLY A 97 9.34 -48.27 31.15
CA GLY A 97 7.98 -48.26 30.63
C GLY A 97 7.52 -46.86 30.16
N ALA A 98 8.03 -45.78 30.78
CA ALA A 98 7.66 -44.42 30.36
C ALA A 98 8.21 -44.04 28.95
N VAL A 99 9.38 -44.61 28.59
CA VAL A 99 9.98 -44.40 27.26
C VAL A 99 9.25 -45.28 26.22
N THR A 100 9.02 -46.56 26.53
CA THR A 100 8.36 -47.48 25.59
C THR A 100 6.89 -47.12 25.31
N ASN A 101 6.16 -46.58 26.30
CA ASN A 101 4.76 -46.14 26.15
C ASN A 101 4.61 -44.97 25.18
N THR A 102 5.68 -44.25 24.81
CA THR A 102 5.63 -43.26 23.76
C THR A 102 5.28 -43.85 22.39
N LEU A 103 5.69 -45.12 22.16
CA LEU A 103 5.31 -45.87 20.95
C LEU A 103 3.81 -46.20 20.94
N GLU A 104 3.23 -46.55 22.09
CA GLU A 104 1.78 -46.75 22.22
C GLU A 104 1.01 -45.48 21.91
N VAL A 105 1.48 -44.32 22.38
CA VAL A 105 0.85 -43.04 22.03
C VAL A 105 0.95 -42.78 20.54
N ALA A 106 2.11 -43.04 19.91
CA ALA A 106 2.30 -42.89 18.47
C ALA A 106 1.38 -43.80 17.66
N GLU A 107 1.23 -45.07 18.10
CA GLU A 107 0.33 -46.05 17.45
C GLU A 107 -1.15 -45.68 17.53
N LYS A 108 -1.55 -44.92 18.56
CA LYS A 108 -2.92 -44.37 18.67
C LYS A 108 -3.19 -43.16 17.73
N CYS A 109 -2.13 -42.57 17.20
CA CYS A 109 -2.28 -41.47 16.26
C CYS A 109 -2.41 -42.00 14.83
N ASP A 110 -3.63 -41.91 14.29
CA ASP A 110 -3.95 -42.31 12.92
C ASP A 110 -4.67 -41.11 12.24
N LEU A 111 -3.86 -40.20 11.75
CA LEU A 111 -4.35 -38.99 11.08
C LEU A 111 -3.88 -38.98 9.61
N GLU A 112 -4.83 -39.00 8.69
CA GLU A 112 -4.59 -38.79 7.28
C GLU A 112 -5.03 -37.35 6.91
N ILE A 113 -4.14 -36.58 6.31
CA ILE A 113 -4.42 -35.24 5.80
C ILE A 113 -4.55 -35.34 4.29
N ASN A 114 -5.77 -35.14 3.78
CA ASN A 114 -6.06 -35.18 2.35
C ASN A 114 -5.67 -33.86 1.70
N PHE A 115 -4.63 -33.87 0.87
CA PHE A 115 -4.25 -32.74 0.06
C PHE A 115 -4.94 -32.77 -1.30
N GLY A 116 -5.43 -31.63 -1.76
CA GLY A 116 -6.03 -31.48 -3.09
C GLY A 116 -7.55 -31.73 -3.16
N GLU A 117 -8.19 -32.09 -2.06
CA GLU A 117 -9.65 -32.03 -1.95
C GLU A 117 -10.10 -30.59 -1.77
N LEU A 118 -11.07 -30.14 -2.60
CA LEU A 118 -11.54 -28.75 -2.56
C LEU A 118 -12.67 -28.60 -1.53
N HIS A 119 -12.43 -27.83 -0.47
CA HIS A 119 -13.41 -27.46 0.56
C HIS A 119 -14.08 -26.11 0.27
N TYR A 120 -14.48 -25.89 -0.98
CA TYR A 120 -15.08 -24.63 -1.41
C TYR A 120 -16.55 -24.55 -0.98
N PRO A 121 -17.00 -23.40 -0.45
CA PRO A 121 -18.41 -23.21 -0.15
C PRO A 121 -19.25 -23.27 -1.42
N VAL A 122 -20.45 -23.81 -1.27
CA VAL A 122 -21.42 -23.88 -2.36
C VAL A 122 -22.31 -22.64 -2.29
N PHE A 123 -22.40 -21.89 -3.40
CA PHE A 123 -23.31 -20.75 -3.46
C PHE A 123 -24.77 -21.25 -3.54
N GLU A 124 -25.62 -20.69 -2.67
CA GLU A 124 -27.06 -20.97 -2.70
C GLU A 124 -27.74 -20.03 -3.70
N ALA A 125 -28.12 -20.55 -4.85
CA ALA A 125 -28.87 -19.80 -5.84
C ALA A 125 -30.33 -19.58 -5.38
N PRO A 126 -30.98 -18.46 -5.80
CA PRO A 126 -32.39 -18.23 -5.51
C PRO A 126 -33.28 -19.38 -5.96
N GLU A 127 -34.44 -19.55 -5.27
CA GLU A 127 -35.45 -20.57 -5.68
C GLU A 127 -35.76 -20.45 -7.18
N HIS A 128 -35.89 -21.56 -7.86
CA HIS A 128 -36.13 -21.71 -9.31
C HIS A 128 -34.90 -21.60 -10.23
N PHE A 129 -33.70 -21.38 -9.71
CA PHE A 129 -32.47 -21.40 -10.51
C PHE A 129 -31.54 -22.54 -10.08
N THR A 130 -30.90 -23.20 -11.07
CA THR A 130 -29.61 -23.86 -10.82
C THR A 130 -28.52 -22.80 -10.70
N ARG A 131 -27.36 -23.14 -10.15
CA ARG A 131 -26.22 -22.20 -10.05
C ARG A 131 -25.76 -21.71 -11.42
N GLU A 132 -25.68 -22.62 -12.39
CA GLU A 132 -25.32 -22.32 -13.77
C GLU A 132 -26.37 -21.41 -14.41
N GLY A 133 -27.65 -21.70 -14.22
CA GLY A 133 -28.76 -20.88 -14.71
C GLY A 133 -28.80 -19.52 -14.08
N TYR A 134 -28.49 -19.41 -12.77
CA TYR A 134 -28.42 -18.14 -12.09
C TYR A 134 -27.23 -17.30 -12.57
N LEU A 135 -26.04 -17.89 -12.73
CA LEU A 135 -24.89 -17.20 -13.30
C LEU A 135 -25.21 -16.65 -14.71
N ARG A 136 -25.79 -17.49 -15.60
CA ARG A 136 -26.19 -17.01 -16.92
C ARG A 136 -27.22 -15.89 -16.88
N HIS A 137 -28.16 -15.94 -15.95
CA HIS A 137 -29.14 -14.87 -15.74
C HIS A 137 -28.45 -13.53 -15.34
N LEU A 138 -27.48 -13.58 -14.43
CA LEU A 138 -26.70 -12.39 -14.05
C LEU A 138 -25.87 -11.86 -15.21
N LEU A 139 -25.27 -12.75 -16.02
CA LEU A 139 -24.49 -12.38 -17.19
C LEU A 139 -25.35 -11.71 -18.28
N ALA A 140 -26.56 -12.20 -18.50
CA ALA A 140 -27.52 -11.57 -19.43
C ALA A 140 -27.88 -10.14 -18.96
N LYS A 141 -28.09 -9.93 -17.65
CA LYS A 141 -28.26 -8.59 -17.08
C LYS A 141 -27.02 -7.71 -17.27
N GLY A 142 -25.83 -8.31 -17.09
CA GLY A 142 -24.55 -7.64 -17.32
C GLY A 142 -24.37 -7.20 -18.77
N MET A 143 -24.78 -8.00 -19.74
CA MET A 143 -24.76 -7.64 -21.17
C MET A 143 -25.61 -6.39 -21.45
N TYR A 144 -26.79 -6.30 -20.86
CA TYR A 144 -27.60 -5.09 -20.96
C TYR A 144 -26.92 -3.88 -20.31
N LYS A 145 -26.41 -4.05 -19.08
CA LYS A 145 -25.80 -2.94 -18.32
C LYS A 145 -24.54 -2.38 -18.97
N ARG A 146 -23.66 -3.27 -19.51
CA ARG A 146 -22.36 -2.89 -20.07
C ARG A 146 -22.42 -2.48 -21.55
N TYR A 147 -23.26 -3.19 -22.32
CA TYR A 147 -23.29 -3.04 -23.79
C TYR A 147 -24.64 -2.57 -24.35
N GLU A 148 -25.61 -2.29 -23.49
CA GLU A 148 -26.99 -1.99 -23.91
C GLU A 148 -27.55 -3.04 -24.90
N MET A 149 -27.25 -4.30 -24.67
CA MET A 149 -27.64 -5.44 -25.49
C MET A 149 -28.52 -6.41 -24.69
N ASP A 150 -29.76 -6.59 -25.13
CA ASP A 150 -30.69 -7.55 -24.55
C ASP A 150 -30.38 -8.96 -25.08
N VAL A 151 -30.19 -9.85 -24.14
CA VAL A 151 -29.81 -11.25 -24.42
C VAL A 151 -30.73 -12.20 -23.65
N ARG A 152 -31.30 -13.16 -24.36
CA ARG A 152 -32.06 -14.27 -23.78
C ARG A 152 -31.17 -15.50 -23.62
N VAL A 153 -31.29 -16.15 -22.50
CA VAL A 153 -30.66 -17.47 -22.27
C VAL A 153 -31.56 -18.58 -22.83
N ASP A 154 -31.01 -19.40 -23.73
CA ASP A 154 -31.70 -20.57 -24.32
C ASP A 154 -30.81 -21.80 -24.12
N GLY A 155 -31.09 -22.58 -23.09
CA GLY A 155 -30.24 -23.66 -22.65
C GLY A 155 -28.90 -23.17 -22.18
N GLU A 156 -27.84 -23.57 -22.87
CA GLU A 156 -26.44 -23.14 -22.52
C GLU A 156 -25.95 -21.91 -23.31
N LYS A 157 -26.77 -21.34 -24.21
CA LYS A 157 -26.38 -20.29 -25.14
C LYS A 157 -27.03 -18.95 -24.83
N PHE A 158 -26.30 -17.89 -25.19
CA PHE A 158 -26.77 -16.53 -25.15
C PHE A 158 -27.23 -16.08 -26.56
N ILE A 159 -28.52 -15.74 -26.68
CA ILE A 159 -29.14 -15.33 -27.95
C ILE A 159 -29.45 -13.83 -27.85
N VAL A 160 -28.92 -13.03 -28.79
CA VAL A 160 -29.18 -11.61 -28.87
C VAL A 160 -30.60 -11.36 -29.41
N GLU A 161 -31.40 -10.63 -28.64
CA GLU A 161 -32.75 -10.24 -29.05
C GLU A 161 -32.78 -8.84 -29.66
N ARG A 162 -32.01 -7.90 -29.08
CA ARG A 162 -31.87 -6.54 -29.61
C ARG A 162 -30.58 -5.86 -29.12
N VAL A 163 -30.09 -4.89 -29.85
CA VAL A 163 -29.03 -4.00 -29.51
C VAL A 163 -29.58 -2.58 -29.43
N VAL A 164 -29.55 -1.95 -28.24
CA VAL A 164 -30.12 -0.62 -28.03
C VAL A 164 -29.15 0.47 -28.55
N ASP A 165 -27.87 0.33 -28.25
CA ASP A 165 -26.82 1.24 -28.71
C ASP A 165 -25.61 0.48 -29.27
N PRO A 166 -25.48 0.34 -30.61
CA PRO A 166 -24.36 -0.33 -31.23
C PRO A 166 -22.99 0.26 -30.90
N THR A 167 -22.92 1.56 -30.55
CA THR A 167 -21.67 2.24 -30.24
C THR A 167 -21.03 1.74 -28.93
N LYS A 168 -21.79 1.01 -28.12
CA LYS A 168 -21.32 0.33 -26.91
C LYS A 168 -20.61 -0.99 -27.20
N LEU A 169 -20.79 -1.56 -28.39
CA LEU A 169 -20.11 -2.81 -28.75
C LEU A 169 -18.64 -2.56 -29.07
N PRO A 170 -17.68 -3.23 -28.41
CA PRO A 170 -16.26 -2.86 -28.45
C PRO A 170 -15.60 -3.05 -29.81
N THR A 171 -16.13 -3.92 -30.67
CA THR A 171 -15.63 -4.21 -32.03
C THR A 171 -16.44 -3.54 -33.15
N TYR A 172 -17.48 -2.78 -32.82
CA TYR A 172 -18.27 -2.04 -33.79
C TYR A 172 -17.54 -0.78 -34.25
N THR A 173 -17.33 -0.64 -35.55
CA THR A 173 -16.60 0.47 -36.16
C THR A 173 -17.48 1.36 -37.06
N GLY A 174 -18.79 1.09 -37.10
CA GLY A 174 -19.76 1.86 -37.93
C GLY A 174 -19.92 3.30 -37.44
N LEU A 175 -20.78 4.06 -38.16
CA LEU A 175 -21.01 5.47 -37.86
C LEU A 175 -21.46 5.67 -36.40
N LYS A 176 -20.78 6.53 -35.66
CA LYS A 176 -21.02 6.82 -34.22
C LYS A 176 -22.44 7.33 -33.85
N GLU A 177 -23.31 7.57 -34.81
CA GLU A 177 -24.63 8.19 -34.63
C GLU A 177 -25.78 7.25 -34.87
N THR A 178 -25.58 5.93 -34.86
CA THR A 178 -26.67 4.96 -35.18
C THR A 178 -27.84 5.03 -34.19
N LYS A 179 -27.57 5.29 -32.90
CA LYS A 179 -28.61 5.45 -31.86
C LYS A 179 -29.53 6.67 -32.13
N ASP A 180 -29.00 7.76 -32.68
CA ASP A 180 -29.70 9.02 -32.89
C ASP A 180 -30.30 9.12 -34.30
N GLN A 181 -30.17 8.09 -35.13
CA GLN A 181 -30.78 8.04 -36.44
C GLN A 181 -32.31 7.78 -36.30
N PRO A 182 -33.18 8.59 -36.95
CA PRO A 182 -34.63 8.43 -36.83
C PRO A 182 -35.20 7.07 -37.22
N ASP A 183 -34.45 6.33 -38.03
CA ASP A 183 -34.88 5.05 -38.59
C ASP A 183 -34.22 3.82 -37.86
N TYR A 184 -33.35 4.07 -36.87
CA TYR A 184 -32.72 2.96 -36.12
C TYR A 184 -33.76 2.22 -35.25
N LYS A 185 -33.83 0.90 -35.43
CA LYS A 185 -34.74 0.00 -34.68
C LYS A 185 -33.93 -1.06 -33.96
N PRO A 186 -33.81 -0.99 -32.61
CA PRO A 186 -33.05 -1.97 -31.83
C PRO A 186 -33.41 -3.43 -32.08
N GLU A 187 -34.68 -3.72 -32.35
CA GLU A 187 -35.20 -5.06 -32.65
C GLU A 187 -34.73 -5.61 -34.00
N LYS A 188 -34.28 -4.71 -34.89
CA LYS A 188 -33.75 -5.06 -36.21
C LYS A 188 -32.23 -4.90 -36.31
N ALA A 189 -31.57 -4.55 -35.23
CA ALA A 189 -30.13 -4.34 -35.20
C ALA A 189 -29.35 -5.53 -35.76
N MET A 190 -29.82 -6.74 -35.48
CA MET A 190 -29.18 -7.99 -35.94
C MET A 190 -29.36 -8.24 -37.45
N GLU A 191 -30.18 -7.45 -38.17
CA GLU A 191 -30.23 -7.47 -39.63
C GLU A 191 -29.03 -6.75 -40.27
N ASP A 192 -28.37 -5.86 -39.51
CA ASP A 192 -27.11 -5.21 -39.88
C ASP A 192 -25.91 -6.16 -39.65
N THR A 193 -25.13 -6.39 -40.71
CA THR A 193 -24.01 -7.36 -40.68
C THR A 193 -22.86 -6.97 -39.76
N GLU A 194 -22.58 -5.65 -39.60
CA GLU A 194 -21.53 -5.18 -38.73
C GLU A 194 -21.92 -5.26 -37.25
N ILE A 195 -23.17 -4.88 -36.93
CA ILE A 195 -23.69 -4.99 -35.57
C ILE A 195 -23.79 -6.46 -35.17
N ALA A 196 -24.32 -7.32 -36.09
CA ALA A 196 -24.44 -8.76 -35.85
C ALA A 196 -23.06 -9.40 -35.62
N ALA A 197 -22.03 -8.99 -36.39
CA ALA A 197 -20.67 -9.48 -36.23
C ALA A 197 -20.07 -9.03 -34.86
N ALA A 198 -20.26 -7.79 -34.48
CA ALA A 198 -19.79 -7.26 -33.19
C ALA A 198 -20.48 -7.94 -31.99
N ALA A 199 -21.79 -8.12 -32.06
CA ALA A 199 -22.55 -8.82 -31.01
C ALA A 199 -22.16 -10.30 -30.89
N LYS A 200 -21.87 -10.95 -32.04
CA LYS A 200 -21.42 -12.32 -32.10
C LYS A 200 -20.08 -12.56 -31.39
N VAL A 201 -19.12 -11.63 -31.54
CA VAL A 201 -17.84 -11.71 -30.82
C VAL A 201 -18.05 -11.81 -29.30
N LEU A 202 -18.98 -11.04 -28.76
CA LEU A 202 -19.30 -11.05 -27.33
C LEU A 202 -19.97 -12.36 -26.90
N THR A 203 -20.98 -12.84 -27.65
CA THR A 203 -21.69 -14.06 -27.28
C THR A 203 -20.83 -15.31 -27.42
N GLU A 204 -20.04 -15.44 -28.50
CA GLU A 204 -19.09 -16.56 -28.67
C GLU A 204 -18.01 -16.59 -27.57
N ARG A 205 -17.48 -15.42 -27.20
CA ARG A 205 -16.53 -15.32 -26.08
C ARG A 205 -17.17 -15.72 -24.76
N LEU A 206 -18.41 -15.29 -24.51
CA LEU A 206 -19.14 -15.59 -23.28
C LEU A 206 -19.49 -17.09 -23.19
N ASP A 207 -19.99 -17.69 -24.27
CA ASP A 207 -20.26 -19.11 -24.35
C ASP A 207 -18.99 -19.95 -24.09
N SER A 208 -17.85 -19.53 -24.66
CA SER A 208 -16.58 -20.21 -24.46
C SER A 208 -16.10 -20.13 -23.01
N GLU A 209 -16.15 -18.93 -22.39
CA GLU A 209 -15.74 -18.76 -20.99
C GLU A 209 -16.64 -19.55 -20.05
N MET A 210 -17.96 -19.53 -20.26
CA MET A 210 -18.91 -20.28 -19.45
C MET A 210 -18.68 -21.79 -19.55
N SER A 211 -18.41 -22.30 -20.74
CA SER A 211 -18.10 -23.74 -20.94
C SER A 211 -16.88 -24.16 -20.12
N VAL A 212 -15.83 -23.36 -20.12
CA VAL A 212 -14.60 -23.65 -19.32
C VAL A 212 -14.90 -23.56 -17.82
N ILE A 213 -15.62 -22.51 -17.35
CA ILE A 213 -15.95 -22.32 -15.93
C ILE A 213 -16.79 -23.51 -15.41
N GLU A 214 -17.77 -23.99 -16.19
CA GLU A 214 -18.61 -25.13 -15.84
C GLU A 214 -17.82 -26.44 -15.84
N GLN A 215 -17.03 -26.69 -16.89
CA GLN A 215 -16.19 -27.88 -17.00
C GLN A 215 -15.20 -27.99 -15.81
N MET A 216 -14.67 -26.87 -15.36
CA MET A 216 -13.73 -26.81 -14.23
C MET A 216 -14.42 -26.75 -12.86
N GLY A 217 -15.75 -26.63 -12.78
CA GLY A 217 -16.53 -26.63 -11.53
C GLY A 217 -16.50 -25.35 -10.74
N PHE A 218 -16.14 -24.20 -11.35
CA PHE A 218 -15.96 -22.92 -10.63
C PHE A 218 -17.17 -21.98 -10.65
N VAL A 219 -18.36 -22.44 -11.04
CA VAL A 219 -19.58 -21.61 -11.06
C VAL A 219 -19.85 -20.97 -9.70
N SER A 220 -19.81 -21.75 -8.61
CA SER A 220 -20.00 -21.21 -7.24
C SER A 220 -18.94 -20.16 -6.89
N TYR A 221 -17.70 -20.33 -7.33
CA TYR A 221 -16.62 -19.37 -7.08
C TYR A 221 -16.95 -17.99 -7.69
N PHE A 222 -17.36 -17.94 -8.96
CA PHE A 222 -17.73 -16.67 -9.61
C PHE A 222 -18.97 -16.03 -8.97
N LEU A 223 -19.94 -16.82 -8.55
CA LEU A 223 -21.13 -16.31 -7.83
C LEU A 223 -20.76 -15.72 -6.46
N ILE A 224 -19.89 -16.38 -5.70
CA ILE A 224 -19.39 -15.91 -4.41
C ILE A 224 -18.64 -14.58 -4.56
N VAL A 225 -17.73 -14.50 -5.53
CA VAL A 225 -16.95 -13.29 -5.79
C VAL A 225 -17.85 -12.15 -6.27
N GLY A 226 -18.77 -12.43 -7.19
CA GLY A 226 -19.76 -11.47 -7.68
C GLY A 226 -20.64 -10.93 -6.56
N ASP A 227 -21.01 -11.76 -5.59
CA ASP A 227 -21.80 -11.39 -4.43
C ASP A 227 -21.08 -10.38 -3.50
N PHE A 228 -19.78 -10.58 -3.23
CA PHE A 228 -18.99 -9.63 -2.44
C PHE A 228 -18.91 -8.26 -3.11
N VAL A 229 -18.67 -8.25 -4.42
CA VAL A 229 -18.60 -7.03 -5.20
C VAL A 229 -19.95 -6.32 -5.24
N GLN A 230 -21.04 -7.08 -5.48
CA GLN A 230 -22.39 -6.54 -5.49
C GLN A 230 -22.75 -5.91 -4.13
N TYR A 231 -22.46 -6.61 -3.02
CA TYR A 231 -22.64 -6.05 -1.68
C TYR A 231 -21.86 -4.73 -1.50
N GLY A 232 -20.58 -4.71 -1.91
CA GLY A 232 -19.76 -3.50 -1.84
C GLY A 232 -20.39 -2.33 -2.61
N ARG A 233 -20.82 -2.57 -3.85
CA ARG A 233 -21.48 -1.55 -4.69
C ARG A 233 -22.78 -1.04 -4.10
N GLU A 234 -23.64 -1.92 -3.55
CA GLU A 234 -24.90 -1.54 -2.89
C GLU A 234 -24.67 -0.69 -1.64
N LYS A 235 -23.54 -0.88 -0.96
CA LYS A 235 -23.14 -0.09 0.20
C LYS A 235 -22.30 1.15 -0.14
N GLY A 236 -22.02 1.40 -1.42
CA GLY A 236 -21.16 2.50 -1.85
C GLY A 236 -19.67 2.28 -1.55
N ILE A 237 -19.26 1.03 -1.31
CA ILE A 237 -17.85 0.67 -1.12
C ILE A 237 -17.19 0.52 -2.48
N ALA A 238 -16.23 1.38 -2.78
CA ALA A 238 -15.49 1.29 -4.03
C ALA A 238 -14.66 -0.01 -4.07
N CYS A 239 -14.76 -0.76 -5.16
CA CYS A 239 -14.04 -2.00 -5.36
C CYS A 239 -13.67 -2.24 -6.82
N VAL A 240 -12.57 -2.96 -7.06
CA VAL A 240 -12.09 -3.34 -8.39
C VAL A 240 -11.26 -4.61 -8.32
N ALA A 241 -11.53 -5.58 -9.20
CA ALA A 241 -10.65 -6.71 -9.37
C ALA A 241 -9.43 -6.34 -10.20
N ARG A 242 -8.30 -6.93 -9.82
CA ARG A 242 -7.00 -6.79 -10.50
C ARG A 242 -6.43 -8.15 -10.90
N GLY A 243 -5.26 -8.15 -11.51
CA GLY A 243 -4.59 -9.38 -11.89
C GLY A 243 -5.12 -9.96 -13.20
N SER A 244 -5.08 -11.27 -13.31
CA SER A 244 -5.50 -11.97 -14.52
C SER A 244 -7.02 -12.03 -14.70
N ALA A 245 -7.78 -11.85 -13.62
CA ALA A 245 -9.25 -11.89 -13.65
C ALA A 245 -9.87 -10.82 -14.58
N ALA A 246 -9.19 -9.66 -14.75
CA ALA A 246 -9.64 -8.64 -15.71
C ALA A 246 -9.62 -9.11 -17.19
N GLY A 247 -9.02 -10.28 -17.49
CA GLY A 247 -9.06 -10.90 -18.81
C GLY A 247 -10.33 -11.71 -19.11
N SER A 248 -11.29 -11.80 -18.19
CA SER A 248 -12.54 -12.54 -18.34
C SER A 248 -13.72 -11.62 -18.61
N LEU A 249 -14.52 -11.95 -19.62
CA LEU A 249 -15.79 -11.28 -19.91
C LEU A 249 -16.82 -11.55 -18.81
N VAL A 250 -16.83 -12.74 -18.22
CA VAL A 250 -17.69 -13.09 -17.08
C VAL A 250 -17.43 -12.15 -15.90
N THR A 251 -16.16 -11.86 -15.54
CA THR A 251 -15.85 -10.94 -14.45
C THR A 251 -16.26 -9.50 -14.76
N TYR A 252 -16.16 -9.09 -16.03
CA TYR A 252 -16.60 -7.74 -16.46
C TYR A 252 -18.11 -7.58 -16.38
N LEU A 253 -18.86 -8.59 -16.82
CA LEU A 253 -20.33 -8.59 -16.80
C LEU A 253 -20.92 -8.72 -15.40
N LEU A 254 -20.23 -9.42 -14.49
CA LEU A 254 -20.58 -9.46 -13.05
C LEU A 254 -20.12 -8.22 -12.27
N GLU A 255 -19.56 -7.24 -12.97
CA GLU A 255 -19.00 -6.00 -12.36
C GLU A 255 -17.85 -6.24 -11.36
N ILE A 256 -17.27 -7.43 -11.37
CA ILE A 256 -16.07 -7.76 -10.60
C ILE A 256 -14.88 -6.95 -11.13
N SER A 257 -14.75 -6.86 -12.46
CA SER A 257 -13.75 -6.03 -13.15
C SER A 257 -14.41 -4.85 -13.85
N ASN A 258 -13.72 -3.73 -13.96
CA ASN A 258 -14.12 -2.55 -14.73
C ASN A 258 -13.36 -2.42 -16.07
N VAL A 259 -12.67 -3.47 -16.48
CA VAL A 259 -11.90 -3.51 -17.74
C VAL A 259 -12.61 -4.41 -18.74
N ASP A 260 -12.97 -3.87 -19.88
CA ASP A 260 -13.54 -4.64 -20.99
C ASP A 260 -12.44 -5.50 -21.67
N PRO A 261 -12.47 -6.84 -21.52
CA PRO A 261 -11.41 -7.70 -22.03
C PRO A 261 -11.38 -7.75 -23.58
N ILE A 262 -12.53 -7.49 -24.23
CA ILE A 262 -12.60 -7.47 -25.70
C ILE A 262 -11.94 -6.21 -26.24
N ARG A 263 -12.27 -5.06 -25.68
CA ARG A 263 -11.70 -3.77 -26.08
C ARG A 263 -10.16 -3.75 -25.96
N TYR A 264 -9.65 -4.30 -24.86
CA TYR A 264 -8.19 -4.31 -24.61
C TYR A 264 -7.47 -5.58 -25.11
N GLY A 265 -8.17 -6.48 -25.81
CA GLY A 265 -7.57 -7.70 -26.36
C GLY A 265 -6.96 -8.61 -25.28
N LEU A 266 -7.66 -8.77 -24.14
CA LEU A 266 -7.18 -9.58 -23.02
C LEU A 266 -7.57 -11.04 -23.18
N LEU A 267 -6.69 -11.93 -22.69
CA LEU A 267 -6.84 -13.38 -22.88
C LEU A 267 -7.42 -14.05 -21.64
N PHE A 268 -8.52 -14.78 -21.81
CA PHE A 268 -9.17 -15.56 -20.74
C PHE A 268 -8.28 -16.73 -20.26
N GLU A 269 -7.55 -17.37 -21.18
CA GLU A 269 -6.69 -18.51 -20.89
C GLU A 269 -5.50 -18.16 -20.00
N ARG A 270 -5.16 -16.86 -19.91
CA ARG A 270 -4.19 -16.37 -18.94
C ARG A 270 -4.74 -16.39 -17.51
N PHE A 271 -6.05 -16.27 -17.35
CA PHE A 271 -6.76 -16.34 -16.08
C PHE A 271 -7.18 -17.77 -15.73
N LEU A 272 -8.01 -18.40 -16.56
CA LEU A 272 -8.50 -19.76 -16.36
C LEU A 272 -8.17 -20.62 -17.59
N ASN A 273 -7.52 -21.76 -17.37
CA ASN A 273 -7.02 -22.60 -18.44
C ASN A 273 -7.30 -24.08 -18.12
N PRO A 274 -8.12 -24.78 -18.92
CA PRO A 274 -8.47 -26.20 -18.69
C PRO A 274 -7.26 -27.14 -18.82
N GLU A 275 -6.21 -26.74 -19.56
CA GLU A 275 -4.95 -27.50 -19.65
C GLU A 275 -4.10 -27.40 -18.37
N ARG A 276 -4.56 -26.59 -17.40
CA ARG A 276 -3.91 -26.35 -16.12
C ARG A 276 -4.91 -26.49 -14.98
N VAL A 277 -4.80 -27.55 -14.22
CA VAL A 277 -5.64 -27.79 -13.03
C VAL A 277 -5.20 -26.92 -11.85
N ASN A 278 -5.52 -25.62 -11.92
CA ASN A 278 -5.33 -24.69 -10.79
C ASN A 278 -6.62 -23.89 -10.61
N PRO A 279 -7.05 -23.68 -9.36
CA PRO A 279 -8.18 -22.80 -9.11
C PRO A 279 -7.94 -21.39 -9.60
N PRO A 280 -9.00 -20.64 -9.99
CA PRO A 280 -8.89 -19.22 -10.30
C PRO A 280 -8.51 -18.41 -9.05
N ASP A 281 -7.78 -17.32 -9.24
CA ASP A 281 -7.39 -16.39 -8.17
C ASP A 281 -7.85 -14.99 -8.59
N ILE A 282 -8.88 -14.48 -7.91
CA ILE A 282 -9.43 -13.14 -8.15
C ILE A 282 -9.05 -12.26 -6.96
N ASP A 283 -8.06 -11.43 -7.16
CA ASP A 283 -7.69 -10.39 -6.21
C ASP A 283 -8.66 -9.21 -6.32
N ILE A 284 -9.25 -8.79 -5.20
CA ILE A 284 -10.17 -7.64 -5.17
C ILE A 284 -9.59 -6.57 -4.27
N ASP A 285 -9.43 -5.37 -4.84
CA ASP A 285 -9.10 -4.17 -4.09
C ASP A 285 -10.40 -3.49 -3.64
N PHE A 286 -10.53 -3.24 -2.34
CA PHE A 286 -11.62 -2.47 -1.73
C PHE A 286 -11.08 -1.15 -1.17
N ALA A 287 -11.96 -0.17 -1.02
CA ALA A 287 -11.65 1.03 -0.25
C ALA A 287 -11.13 0.62 1.14
N ASP A 288 -9.93 1.10 1.53
CA ASP A 288 -9.20 0.59 2.69
C ASP A 288 -9.94 0.83 4.01
N ASP A 289 -10.68 1.92 4.11
CA ASP A 289 -11.47 2.32 5.28
C ASP A 289 -12.78 1.52 5.46
N GLN A 290 -13.27 0.82 4.42
CA GLN A 290 -14.51 0.03 4.47
C GLN A 290 -14.30 -1.47 4.21
N ARG A 291 -13.07 -1.92 4.04
CA ARG A 291 -12.73 -3.32 3.83
C ARG A 291 -13.26 -4.24 4.95
N ALA A 292 -13.24 -3.78 6.19
CA ALA A 292 -13.72 -4.54 7.34
C ALA A 292 -15.22 -4.89 7.24
N ASP A 293 -16.04 -4.03 6.64
CA ASP A 293 -17.47 -4.24 6.46
C ASP A 293 -17.74 -5.41 5.49
N VAL A 294 -16.90 -5.56 4.45
CA VAL A 294 -17.01 -6.68 3.50
C VAL A 294 -16.61 -8.00 4.16
N ILE A 295 -15.57 -8.00 5.01
CA ILE A 295 -15.17 -9.19 5.78
C ILE A 295 -16.29 -9.60 6.74
N GLU A 296 -16.90 -8.63 7.42
CA GLU A 296 -18.00 -8.91 8.35
C GLU A 296 -19.26 -9.43 7.60
N TYR A 297 -19.57 -8.86 6.43
CA TYR A 297 -20.60 -9.42 5.54
C TYR A 297 -20.34 -10.88 5.18
N THR A 298 -19.08 -11.21 4.83
CA THR A 298 -18.68 -12.57 4.49
C THR A 298 -18.90 -13.52 5.68
N ARG A 299 -18.55 -13.10 6.91
CA ARG A 299 -18.80 -13.87 8.14
C ARG A 299 -20.29 -14.09 8.42
N GLN A 300 -21.13 -13.08 8.16
CA GLN A 300 -22.57 -13.18 8.36
C GLN A 300 -23.22 -14.14 7.33
N LYS A 301 -22.77 -14.09 6.10
CA LYS A 301 -23.36 -14.87 4.99
C LYS A 301 -22.93 -16.33 5.01
N TYR A 302 -21.64 -16.61 5.16
CA TYR A 302 -21.06 -17.96 5.08
C TYR A 302 -20.91 -18.64 6.46
N GLY A 303 -21.19 -17.96 7.54
CA GLY A 303 -21.04 -18.45 8.91
C GLY A 303 -19.71 -18.06 9.56
N ARG A 304 -19.78 -17.59 10.80
CA ARG A 304 -18.60 -17.14 11.56
C ARG A 304 -17.56 -18.22 11.79
N GLU A 305 -17.97 -19.48 11.87
CA GLU A 305 -17.11 -20.65 12.06
C GLU A 305 -16.45 -21.11 10.75
N CYS A 306 -17.01 -20.71 9.61
CA CYS A 306 -16.51 -21.05 8.26
C CYS A 306 -15.60 -19.98 7.67
N VAL A 307 -15.40 -18.85 8.34
CA VAL A 307 -14.64 -17.72 7.82
C VAL A 307 -13.54 -17.28 8.80
N ALA A 308 -12.30 -17.26 8.37
CA ALA A 308 -11.16 -16.79 9.17
C ALA A 308 -10.21 -15.92 8.34
N GLN A 309 -9.50 -15.01 8.99
CA GLN A 309 -8.36 -14.34 8.39
C GLN A 309 -7.15 -15.28 8.39
N ILE A 310 -6.27 -15.16 7.41
CA ILE A 310 -5.08 -16.01 7.32
C ILE A 310 -3.97 -15.45 8.22
N GLY A 311 -3.31 -16.36 8.96
CA GLY A 311 -2.12 -16.04 9.75
C GLY A 311 -0.88 -15.83 8.87
N THR A 312 -0.02 -14.90 9.27
CA THR A 312 1.31 -14.72 8.69
C THR A 312 2.39 -14.90 9.73
N PHE A 313 3.49 -15.50 9.31
CA PHE A 313 4.65 -15.75 10.17
C PHE A 313 5.82 -14.91 9.67
N GLY A 314 6.17 -13.89 10.45
CA GLY A 314 7.35 -13.09 10.19
C GLY A 314 8.61 -13.88 10.57
N THR A 315 9.52 -14.12 9.62
CA THR A 315 10.80 -14.79 9.88
C THR A 315 11.93 -13.77 10.01
N MET A 316 12.99 -14.18 10.71
CA MET A 316 14.18 -13.36 10.91
C MET A 316 15.10 -13.49 9.70
N GLY A 317 15.00 -12.59 8.71
CA GLY A 317 15.96 -12.53 7.60
C GLY A 317 17.31 -11.95 8.02
N ALA A 318 18.35 -12.11 7.18
CA ALA A 318 19.75 -11.78 7.49
C ALA A 318 19.97 -10.41 8.16
N LYS A 319 19.33 -9.35 7.68
CA LYS A 319 19.48 -8.00 8.29
C LYS A 319 18.73 -7.83 9.59
N SER A 320 17.54 -8.43 9.71
CA SER A 320 16.73 -8.34 10.92
C SER A 320 17.32 -9.16 12.05
N VAL A 321 17.80 -10.39 11.76
CA VAL A 321 18.40 -11.24 12.79
C VAL A 321 19.67 -10.62 13.39
N ILE A 322 20.54 -10.00 12.57
CA ILE A 322 21.69 -9.22 13.06
C ILE A 322 21.24 -8.11 14.01
N ARG A 323 20.19 -7.36 13.66
CA ARG A 323 19.69 -6.28 14.51
C ARG A 323 19.07 -6.78 15.80
N ASP A 324 18.29 -7.84 15.73
CA ASP A 324 17.61 -8.38 16.89
C ASP A 324 18.61 -9.04 17.87
N VAL A 325 19.56 -9.86 17.39
CA VAL A 325 20.60 -10.47 18.22
C VAL A 325 21.53 -9.40 18.81
N GLY A 326 21.98 -8.43 18.00
CA GLY A 326 22.84 -7.35 18.50
C GLY A 326 22.17 -6.53 19.60
N ARG A 327 20.86 -6.26 19.50
CA ARG A 327 20.09 -5.57 20.54
C ARG A 327 20.05 -6.36 21.85
N VAL A 328 19.78 -7.66 21.81
CA VAL A 328 19.69 -8.48 23.03
C VAL A 328 21.06 -8.74 23.65
N MET A 329 22.14 -8.71 22.87
CA MET A 329 23.52 -8.70 23.35
C MET A 329 23.94 -7.35 23.99
N GLY A 330 23.09 -6.32 23.91
CA GLY A 330 23.37 -5.00 24.49
C GLY A 330 24.29 -4.11 23.64
N LEU A 331 24.49 -4.42 22.36
CA LEU A 331 25.29 -3.60 21.45
C LEU A 331 24.58 -2.30 21.11
N SER A 332 25.35 -1.26 20.83
CA SER A 332 24.81 0.03 20.42
C SER A 332 24.10 -0.06 19.05
N TYR A 333 23.07 0.75 18.85
CA TYR A 333 22.35 0.81 17.57
C TYR A 333 23.29 1.10 16.39
N GLY A 334 24.31 1.95 16.59
CA GLY A 334 25.28 2.30 15.55
C GLY A 334 26.16 1.12 15.11
N GLU A 335 26.63 0.31 16.04
CA GLU A 335 27.44 -0.89 15.77
C GLU A 335 26.62 -1.94 15.01
N VAL A 336 25.43 -2.21 15.50
CA VAL A 336 24.53 -3.21 14.91
C VAL A 336 24.07 -2.78 13.51
N ASP A 337 23.74 -1.51 13.31
CA ASP A 337 23.31 -0.99 12.01
C ASP A 337 24.48 -0.96 11.00
N ARG A 338 25.73 -0.73 11.47
CA ARG A 338 26.94 -0.89 10.65
C ARG A 338 27.02 -2.31 10.06
N LEU A 339 26.87 -3.35 10.88
CA LEU A 339 26.91 -4.75 10.42
C LEU A 339 25.76 -5.08 9.51
N ALA A 340 24.53 -4.69 9.85
CA ALA A 340 23.36 -4.94 9.02
C ALA A 340 23.42 -4.25 7.64
N LYS A 341 24.09 -3.10 7.53
CA LYS A 341 24.33 -2.42 6.24
C LYS A 341 25.40 -3.09 5.37
N MET A 342 26.27 -3.91 5.93
CA MET A 342 27.23 -4.71 5.16
C MET A 342 26.58 -5.89 4.43
N VAL A 343 25.37 -6.32 4.86
CA VAL A 343 24.59 -7.35 4.18
C VAL A 343 24.09 -6.80 2.83
N PRO A 344 24.35 -7.46 1.70
CA PRO A 344 23.87 -7.04 0.38
C PRO A 344 22.34 -6.91 0.28
N ASN A 345 21.86 -6.15 -0.71
CA ASN A 345 20.42 -5.96 -0.94
C ASN A 345 19.84 -6.95 -1.97
N ASP A 346 20.46 -8.11 -2.15
CA ASP A 346 20.01 -9.10 -3.11
C ASP A 346 18.71 -9.77 -2.65
N LEU A 347 17.87 -10.16 -3.61
CA LEU A 347 16.66 -10.95 -3.34
C LEU A 347 17.04 -12.30 -2.72
N LYS A 348 16.37 -12.69 -1.62
CA LYS A 348 16.61 -13.94 -0.88
C LYS A 348 18.07 -14.10 -0.40
N ILE A 349 18.67 -12.98 0.00
CA ILE A 349 20.00 -12.99 0.64
C ILE A 349 19.90 -13.64 2.03
N ASN A 350 20.84 -14.51 2.36
CA ASN A 350 21.03 -15.07 3.68
C ASN A 350 22.43 -14.75 4.21
N LEU A 351 22.70 -15.09 5.47
CA LEU A 351 23.97 -14.79 6.13
C LEU A 351 25.15 -15.48 5.45
N THR A 352 24.99 -16.75 5.05
CA THR A 352 26.04 -17.50 4.32
C THR A 352 26.44 -16.75 3.04
N LYS A 353 25.47 -16.44 2.17
CA LYS A 353 25.73 -15.68 0.94
C LYS A 353 26.24 -14.28 1.21
N SER A 354 25.85 -13.69 2.36
CA SER A 354 26.32 -12.36 2.74
C SER A 354 27.79 -12.35 3.09
N LEU A 355 28.28 -13.38 3.81
CA LEU A 355 29.72 -13.55 4.10
C LEU A 355 30.54 -13.84 2.85
N GLU A 356 29.97 -14.55 1.86
CA GLU A 356 30.64 -14.80 0.58
C GLU A 356 30.75 -13.55 -0.28
N LYS A 357 29.69 -12.70 -0.32
CA LYS A 357 29.60 -11.56 -1.22
C LYS A 357 30.12 -10.25 -0.65
N SER A 358 30.19 -10.11 0.67
CA SER A 358 30.62 -8.88 1.36
C SER A 358 31.97 -9.10 2.05
N PRO A 359 33.09 -8.65 1.46
CA PRO A 359 34.40 -8.73 2.08
C PRO A 359 34.46 -8.01 3.43
N ASP A 360 33.75 -6.88 3.57
CA ASP A 360 33.73 -6.08 4.80
C ASP A 360 33.05 -6.86 5.95
N LEU A 361 31.93 -7.52 5.66
CA LEU A 361 31.24 -8.36 6.67
C LEU A 361 32.10 -9.57 7.03
N LYS A 362 32.73 -10.21 6.06
CA LYS A 362 33.64 -11.33 6.29
C LYS A 362 34.85 -10.92 7.13
N GLN A 363 35.45 -9.79 6.86
CA GLN A 363 36.58 -9.26 7.65
C GLN A 363 36.14 -8.96 9.10
N ALA A 364 34.97 -8.33 9.30
CA ALA A 364 34.43 -8.06 10.64
C ALA A 364 34.20 -9.39 11.41
N TYR A 365 33.60 -10.39 10.76
CA TYR A 365 33.38 -11.71 11.32
C TYR A 365 34.69 -12.43 11.71
N ASP A 366 35.74 -12.33 10.88
CA ASP A 366 37.01 -13.01 11.13
C ASP A 366 37.87 -12.29 12.21
N SER A 367 37.75 -10.97 12.35
CA SER A 367 38.64 -10.16 13.22
C SER A 367 38.01 -9.65 14.52
N GLU A 368 36.66 -9.54 14.60
CA GLU A 368 35.95 -9.00 15.77
C GLU A 368 35.21 -10.14 16.51
N GLU A 369 35.66 -10.48 17.75
CA GLU A 369 35.08 -11.60 18.53
C GLU A 369 33.58 -11.41 18.79
N VAL A 370 33.15 -10.20 19.17
CA VAL A 370 31.73 -9.87 19.42
C VAL A 370 30.91 -10.00 18.14
N THR A 371 31.44 -9.58 16.98
CA THR A 371 30.78 -9.74 15.69
C THR A 371 30.64 -11.21 15.31
N ARG A 372 31.65 -12.04 15.62
CA ARG A 372 31.60 -13.49 15.39
C ARG A 372 30.50 -14.14 16.23
N GLU A 373 30.48 -13.89 17.54
CA GLU A 373 29.44 -14.40 18.44
C GLU A 373 28.03 -14.00 17.99
N LEU A 374 27.86 -12.73 17.59
CA LEU A 374 26.58 -12.22 17.04
C LEU A 374 26.17 -13.00 15.78
N ILE A 375 27.07 -13.15 14.81
CA ILE A 375 26.78 -13.82 13.54
C ILE A 375 26.55 -15.32 13.74
N ASP A 376 27.32 -15.99 14.61
CA ASP A 376 27.14 -17.42 14.93
C ASP A 376 25.77 -17.67 15.59
N THR A 377 25.36 -16.82 16.52
CA THR A 377 24.02 -16.83 17.11
C THR A 377 22.95 -16.56 16.04
N ALA A 378 23.19 -15.57 15.18
CA ALA A 378 22.28 -15.20 14.10
C ALA A 378 22.10 -16.34 13.07
N PHE A 379 23.13 -17.14 12.79
CA PHE A 379 23.00 -18.31 11.90
C PHE A 379 22.00 -19.33 12.39
N VAL A 380 21.92 -19.56 13.71
CA VAL A 380 20.96 -20.49 14.29
C VAL A 380 19.53 -19.94 14.21
N LEU A 381 19.38 -18.61 14.30
CA LEU A 381 18.09 -17.92 14.35
C LEU A 381 17.60 -17.43 12.98
N GLU A 382 18.45 -17.46 11.94
CA GLU A 382 18.04 -17.07 10.59
C GLU A 382 16.87 -17.94 10.11
N ASP A 383 15.87 -17.33 9.49
CA ASP A 383 14.61 -17.93 8.99
C ASP A 383 13.68 -18.53 10.07
N VAL A 384 14.04 -18.46 11.36
CA VAL A 384 13.13 -18.83 12.45
C VAL A 384 11.98 -17.82 12.54
N SER A 385 10.77 -18.31 12.81
CA SER A 385 9.59 -17.47 13.01
C SER A 385 9.75 -16.60 14.26
N ARG A 386 9.62 -15.30 14.09
CA ARG A 386 9.73 -14.30 15.15
C ARG A 386 8.38 -13.98 15.78
N ASN A 387 7.36 -13.83 14.95
CA ASN A 387 6.01 -13.49 15.35
C ASN A 387 4.99 -14.11 14.41
N CYS A 388 3.77 -14.24 14.92
CA CYS A 388 2.58 -14.57 14.15
C CYS A 388 1.66 -13.37 14.17
N SER A 389 1.30 -12.86 12.99
CA SER A 389 0.37 -11.75 12.79
C SER A 389 -0.76 -12.17 11.86
N VAL A 390 -1.70 -11.26 11.63
CA VAL A 390 -2.81 -11.46 10.69
C VAL A 390 -2.38 -10.97 9.32
N HIS A 391 -2.68 -11.72 8.27
CA HIS A 391 -2.44 -11.30 6.89
C HIS A 391 -3.27 -10.07 6.54
N ALA A 392 -2.67 -9.10 5.89
CA ALA A 392 -3.31 -7.82 5.61
C ALA A 392 -4.55 -7.93 4.69
N ALA A 393 -4.63 -8.96 3.84
CA ALA A 393 -5.67 -9.08 2.81
C ALA A 393 -6.42 -10.41 2.85
N ALA A 394 -5.75 -11.53 3.12
CA ALA A 394 -6.27 -12.85 2.85
C ALA A 394 -7.29 -13.33 3.91
N VAL A 395 -8.43 -13.80 3.41
CA VAL A 395 -9.51 -14.43 4.18
C VAL A 395 -9.76 -15.81 3.58
N VAL A 396 -9.97 -16.80 4.45
CA VAL A 396 -10.34 -18.15 4.04
C VAL A 396 -11.80 -18.40 4.32
N ILE A 397 -12.47 -19.10 3.39
CA ILE A 397 -13.86 -19.48 3.49
C ILE A 397 -13.96 -21.00 3.26
N GLY A 398 -14.49 -21.74 4.23
CA GLY A 398 -14.74 -23.17 4.16
C GLY A 398 -16.17 -23.52 3.86
N ALA A 399 -16.38 -24.70 3.28
CA ALA A 399 -17.73 -25.29 3.11
C ALA A 399 -18.33 -25.75 4.44
N GLU A 400 -17.49 -26.00 5.42
CA GLU A 400 -17.83 -26.45 6.79
C GLU A 400 -17.03 -25.64 7.82
N PRO A 401 -17.32 -25.80 9.13
CA PRO A 401 -16.52 -25.12 10.16
C PRO A 401 -15.03 -25.39 10.04
N LEU A 402 -14.23 -24.33 9.97
CA LEU A 402 -12.81 -24.39 9.68
C LEU A 402 -11.99 -25.21 10.70
N TYR A 403 -12.46 -25.33 11.93
CA TYR A 403 -11.81 -26.15 12.96
C TYR A 403 -11.82 -27.66 12.64
N ASN A 404 -12.65 -28.12 11.70
CA ASN A 404 -12.60 -29.50 11.18
C ASN A 404 -11.44 -29.72 10.21
N VAL A 405 -10.90 -28.67 9.62
CA VAL A 405 -9.91 -28.74 8.53
C VAL A 405 -8.53 -28.29 9.00
N LEU A 406 -8.46 -27.24 9.86
CA LEU A 406 -7.19 -26.68 10.29
C LEU A 406 -7.29 -26.03 11.69
N PRO A 407 -6.14 -25.89 12.41
CA PRO A 407 -6.11 -25.22 13.70
C PRO A 407 -6.34 -23.70 13.55
N LEU A 408 -7.12 -23.15 14.50
CA LEU A 408 -7.48 -21.72 14.56
C LEU A 408 -6.96 -21.08 15.85
N LYS A 409 -6.81 -19.78 15.86
CA LYS A 409 -6.56 -18.93 17.03
C LYS A 409 -7.44 -17.70 16.99
N GLN A 410 -7.54 -16.99 18.13
CA GLN A 410 -8.10 -15.64 18.17
C GLN A 410 -6.99 -14.60 18.06
N ASP A 411 -7.28 -13.47 17.43
CA ASP A 411 -6.45 -12.26 17.53
C ASP A 411 -6.80 -11.45 18.79
N ASP A 412 -6.09 -10.34 19.00
CA ASP A 412 -6.28 -9.47 20.16
C ASP A 412 -7.67 -8.79 20.20
N GLU A 413 -8.37 -8.74 19.07
CA GLU A 413 -9.72 -8.17 18.92
C GLU A 413 -10.82 -9.23 18.98
N GLY A 414 -10.46 -10.51 19.16
CA GLY A 414 -11.38 -11.65 19.20
C GLY A 414 -11.77 -12.20 17.82
N GLY A 415 -11.10 -11.77 16.76
CA GLY A 415 -11.26 -12.29 15.40
C GLY A 415 -10.67 -13.71 15.25
N THR A 416 -11.28 -14.52 14.38
CA THR A 416 -10.77 -15.87 14.07
C THR A 416 -9.65 -15.79 13.04
N VAL A 417 -8.51 -16.44 13.33
CA VAL A 417 -7.30 -16.46 12.50
C VAL A 417 -6.79 -17.89 12.35
N THR A 418 -6.32 -18.26 11.14
CA THR A 418 -5.71 -19.57 10.92
C THR A 418 -4.32 -19.66 11.59
N GLN A 419 -3.96 -20.83 12.13
CA GLN A 419 -2.61 -21.09 12.59
C GLN A 419 -1.67 -21.57 11.47
N TYR A 420 -2.17 -21.68 10.24
CA TYR A 420 -1.36 -21.95 9.06
C TYR A 420 -1.23 -20.69 8.20
N ALA A 421 -0.09 -20.55 7.52
CA ALA A 421 0.16 -19.52 6.54
C ALA A 421 -0.59 -19.83 5.21
N MET A 422 -0.58 -18.87 4.31
CA MET A 422 -1.35 -18.85 3.06
C MET A 422 -1.13 -20.08 2.16
N ASN A 423 0.11 -20.58 2.00
CA ASN A 423 0.38 -21.72 1.13
C ASN A 423 -0.18 -23.04 1.70
N PRO A 424 0.10 -23.42 2.96
CA PRO A 424 -0.53 -24.58 3.58
C PRO A 424 -2.07 -24.54 3.58
N VAL A 425 -2.69 -23.35 3.79
CA VAL A 425 -4.15 -23.19 3.70
C VAL A 425 -4.66 -23.53 2.30
N GLY A 426 -3.93 -23.10 1.26
CA GLY A 426 -4.25 -23.45 -0.14
C GLY A 426 -4.03 -24.94 -0.45
N ASP A 427 -2.97 -25.55 0.07
CA ASP A 427 -2.66 -26.97 -0.12
C ASP A 427 -3.73 -27.88 0.52
N LEU A 428 -4.39 -27.40 1.58
CA LEU A 428 -5.56 -28.05 2.20
C LEU A 428 -6.86 -27.86 1.39
N GLY A 429 -6.82 -27.24 0.22
CA GLY A 429 -7.98 -27.08 -0.66
C GLY A 429 -9.02 -26.05 -0.20
N LEU A 430 -8.70 -25.19 0.76
CA LEU A 430 -9.61 -24.14 1.22
C LEU A 430 -9.66 -22.96 0.24
N LEU A 431 -10.83 -22.33 0.11
CA LEU A 431 -11.01 -21.16 -0.71
C LEU A 431 -10.37 -19.92 -0.05
N LYS A 432 -9.29 -19.44 -0.64
CA LYS A 432 -8.64 -18.21 -0.25
C LYS A 432 -9.18 -17.04 -1.08
N MET A 433 -9.52 -15.96 -0.41
CA MET A 433 -9.96 -14.70 -1.02
C MET A 433 -9.04 -13.57 -0.56
N ASP A 434 -8.49 -12.80 -1.50
CA ASP A 434 -7.65 -11.65 -1.18
C ASP A 434 -8.48 -10.35 -1.25
N PHE A 435 -8.86 -9.84 -0.08
CA PHE A 435 -9.54 -8.55 0.10
C PHE A 435 -8.51 -7.50 0.46
N LEU A 436 -7.91 -6.87 -0.53
CA LEU A 436 -6.87 -5.88 -0.31
C LEU A 436 -7.48 -4.48 -0.10
N GLY A 437 -6.99 -3.75 0.91
CA GLY A 437 -7.34 -2.34 1.10
C GLY A 437 -6.50 -1.46 0.16
N LEU A 438 -7.14 -0.70 -0.73
CA LEU A 438 -6.48 0.26 -1.61
C LEU A 438 -6.95 1.68 -1.29
N LYS A 439 -6.05 2.48 -0.72
CA LYS A 439 -6.28 3.89 -0.36
C LYS A 439 -6.82 4.74 -1.50
N THR A 440 -6.37 4.50 -2.72
CA THR A 440 -6.81 5.25 -3.90
C THR A 440 -8.31 5.11 -4.15
N LEU A 441 -8.91 3.96 -3.86
CA LEU A 441 -10.37 3.78 -4.00
C LEU A 441 -11.14 4.62 -2.98
N SER A 442 -10.64 4.74 -1.74
CA SER A 442 -11.20 5.66 -0.74
C SER A 442 -11.10 7.11 -1.20
N VAL A 443 -9.97 7.50 -1.80
CA VAL A 443 -9.79 8.85 -2.37
C VAL A 443 -10.78 9.13 -3.50
N ILE A 444 -10.94 8.20 -4.46
CA ILE A 444 -11.89 8.34 -5.59
C ILE A 444 -13.31 8.51 -5.05
N ARG A 445 -13.76 7.64 -4.15
CA ARG A 445 -15.09 7.72 -3.52
C ARG A 445 -15.30 9.06 -2.81
N ASN A 446 -14.37 9.43 -1.91
CA ASN A 446 -14.46 10.69 -1.15
C ASN A 446 -14.47 11.90 -2.08
N CYS A 447 -13.70 11.87 -3.17
CA CYS A 447 -13.72 12.93 -4.18
C CYS A 447 -15.07 13.03 -4.88
N CYS A 448 -15.67 11.91 -5.32
CA CYS A 448 -16.99 11.90 -5.95
C CYS A 448 -18.08 12.40 -5.00
N GLU A 449 -18.03 12.02 -3.71
CA GLU A 449 -18.95 12.55 -2.69
C GLU A 449 -18.80 14.06 -2.52
N MET A 450 -17.55 14.56 -2.49
CA MET A 450 -17.29 16.00 -2.40
C MET A 450 -17.79 16.73 -3.66
N VAL A 451 -17.60 16.18 -4.87
CA VAL A 451 -18.12 16.72 -6.13
C VAL A 451 -19.65 16.80 -6.10
N LYS A 452 -20.31 15.75 -5.61
CA LYS A 452 -21.77 15.73 -5.45
C LYS A 452 -22.25 16.84 -4.51
N LEU A 453 -21.53 17.05 -3.39
CA LEU A 453 -21.88 18.09 -2.42
C LEU A 453 -21.60 19.52 -2.93
N THR A 454 -20.52 19.74 -3.67
CA THR A 454 -20.07 21.07 -4.09
C THR A 454 -20.65 21.52 -5.43
N LYS A 455 -20.83 20.58 -6.36
CA LYS A 455 -21.27 20.84 -7.75
C LYS A 455 -22.67 20.29 -8.06
N GLY A 456 -23.23 19.42 -7.21
CA GLY A 456 -24.50 18.71 -7.47
C GLY A 456 -24.42 17.65 -8.55
N ILE A 457 -23.21 17.23 -8.94
CA ILE A 457 -22.96 16.22 -9.98
C ILE A 457 -22.78 14.86 -9.32
N ASP A 458 -23.61 13.89 -9.68
CA ASP A 458 -23.46 12.48 -9.29
C ASP A 458 -22.55 11.80 -10.32
N LEU A 459 -21.25 11.78 -10.02
CA LEU A 459 -20.21 11.33 -10.95
C LEU A 459 -19.99 9.83 -10.82
N ASP A 460 -20.25 9.07 -11.89
CA ASP A 460 -19.86 7.67 -12.00
C ASP A 460 -18.50 7.57 -12.71
N VAL A 461 -17.45 7.22 -11.95
CA VAL A 461 -16.09 7.10 -12.50
C VAL A 461 -15.92 5.92 -13.46
N GLU A 462 -16.83 4.97 -13.48
CA GLU A 462 -16.78 3.84 -14.44
C GLU A 462 -17.29 4.24 -15.85
N LEU A 463 -18.02 5.36 -15.95
CA LEU A 463 -18.59 5.87 -17.20
C LEU A 463 -17.82 7.08 -17.77
N LEU A 464 -16.65 7.39 -17.25
CA LEU A 464 -15.85 8.51 -17.74
C LEU A 464 -15.43 8.32 -19.20
N PRO A 465 -15.42 9.40 -20.01
CA PRO A 465 -14.85 9.35 -21.36
C PRO A 465 -13.35 9.07 -21.26
N LEU A 466 -12.85 8.10 -22.02
CA LEU A 466 -11.43 7.68 -21.98
C LEU A 466 -10.56 8.42 -23.01
N ASP A 467 -11.09 9.43 -23.67
CA ASP A 467 -10.45 10.28 -24.68
C ASP A 467 -10.39 11.77 -24.26
N ASP A 468 -10.52 12.05 -22.96
CA ASP A 468 -10.51 13.40 -22.41
C ASP A 468 -9.12 14.06 -22.53
N GLN A 469 -9.02 15.12 -23.32
CA GLN A 469 -7.75 15.79 -23.62
C GLN A 469 -7.16 16.51 -22.40
N ASP A 470 -8.01 17.12 -21.55
CA ASP A 470 -7.53 17.83 -20.35
C ASP A 470 -6.83 16.88 -19.37
N THR A 471 -7.33 15.64 -19.26
CA THR A 471 -6.69 14.58 -18.48
C THR A 471 -5.31 14.21 -19.03
N TYR A 472 -5.19 14.02 -20.35
CA TYR A 472 -3.89 13.70 -20.97
C TYR A 472 -2.94 14.90 -20.90
N ASP A 473 -3.41 16.11 -21.02
CA ASP A 473 -2.59 17.33 -20.88
C ASP A 473 -2.01 17.47 -19.47
N LEU A 474 -2.80 17.14 -18.44
CA LEU A 474 -2.31 17.08 -17.04
C LEU A 474 -1.18 16.05 -16.88
N LEU A 475 -1.36 14.85 -17.44
CA LEU A 475 -0.34 13.80 -17.41
C LEU A 475 0.93 14.23 -18.16
N ASN A 476 0.79 14.81 -19.34
CA ASN A 476 1.90 15.22 -20.21
C ASN A 476 2.69 16.42 -19.66
N LYS A 477 2.08 17.26 -18.83
CA LYS A 477 2.76 18.31 -18.05
C LYS A 477 3.54 17.72 -16.86
N GLY A 478 3.31 16.45 -16.51
CA GLY A 478 3.90 15.79 -15.34
C GLY A 478 3.31 16.26 -14.02
N ASN A 479 2.09 16.80 -14.00
CA ASN A 479 1.36 17.23 -12.82
C ASN A 479 0.66 16.03 -12.16
N THR A 480 1.44 14.97 -11.88
CA THR A 480 0.93 13.65 -11.50
C THR A 480 1.08 13.33 -10.01
N VAL A 481 1.32 14.32 -9.16
CA VAL A 481 1.25 14.11 -7.69
C VAL A 481 -0.15 13.65 -7.30
N GLY A 482 -0.24 12.54 -6.57
CA GLY A 482 -1.50 11.91 -6.19
C GLY A 482 -2.20 11.11 -7.31
N VAL A 483 -1.69 11.11 -8.54
CA VAL A 483 -2.20 10.26 -9.62
C VAL A 483 -1.66 8.85 -9.44
N PHE A 484 -2.56 7.88 -9.29
CA PHE A 484 -2.21 6.50 -9.01
C PHE A 484 -1.17 5.94 -9.98
N GLN A 485 -0.13 5.27 -9.47
CA GLN A 485 1.01 4.68 -10.21
C GLN A 485 1.88 5.66 -11.01
N LEU A 486 1.50 6.93 -11.19
CA LEU A 486 2.20 7.90 -12.04
C LEU A 486 2.91 9.02 -11.25
N GLU A 487 2.92 8.97 -9.90
CA GLU A 487 3.38 10.05 -9.03
C GLU A 487 4.89 10.10 -8.78
N SER A 488 5.65 9.01 -9.03
CA SER A 488 7.10 8.99 -8.78
C SER A 488 7.85 9.95 -9.73
N GLY A 489 8.99 10.51 -9.28
CA GLY A 489 9.77 11.48 -10.05
C GLY A 489 10.12 10.99 -11.45
N GLY A 490 10.65 9.76 -11.55
CA GLY A 490 11.02 9.18 -12.85
C GLY A 490 9.80 8.87 -13.73
N MET A 491 8.65 8.52 -13.14
CA MET A 491 7.41 8.31 -13.89
C MET A 491 6.83 9.63 -14.40
N ARG A 492 6.91 10.70 -13.62
CA ARG A 492 6.52 12.07 -14.04
C ARG A 492 7.33 12.53 -15.24
N ASP A 493 8.64 12.29 -15.21
CA ASP A 493 9.53 12.62 -16.32
C ASP A 493 9.25 11.77 -17.56
N LEU A 494 8.93 10.48 -17.36
CA LEU A 494 8.52 9.58 -18.43
C LEU A 494 7.22 10.04 -19.09
N CYS A 495 6.21 10.45 -18.32
CA CYS A 495 4.96 10.99 -18.88
C CYS A 495 5.22 12.22 -19.79
N ARG A 496 6.07 13.15 -19.33
CA ARG A 496 6.44 14.34 -20.14
C ARG A 496 7.12 13.99 -21.45
N LYS A 497 8.03 13.01 -21.43
CA LYS A 497 8.81 12.61 -22.62
C LYS A 497 8.00 11.77 -23.60
N PHE A 498 7.10 10.92 -23.09
CA PHE A 498 6.37 9.96 -23.92
C PHE A 498 5.16 10.58 -24.62
N GLN A 499 4.51 11.57 -24.04
CA GLN A 499 3.29 12.21 -24.55
C GLN A 499 2.12 11.22 -24.66
N ILE A 500 1.50 10.93 -23.51
CA ILE A 500 0.37 10.01 -23.36
C ILE A 500 -0.84 10.54 -24.13
N ALA A 501 -1.55 9.67 -24.88
CA ALA A 501 -2.74 10.02 -25.66
C ALA A 501 -3.85 8.96 -25.53
N SER A 502 -3.66 7.92 -24.72
CA SER A 502 -4.66 6.88 -24.50
C SER A 502 -4.38 6.10 -23.21
N VAL A 503 -5.35 5.33 -22.74
CA VAL A 503 -5.20 4.43 -21.59
C VAL A 503 -4.23 3.29 -21.90
N GLU A 504 -4.14 2.85 -23.14
CA GLU A 504 -3.18 1.84 -23.59
C GLU A 504 -1.74 2.32 -23.40
N HIS A 505 -1.47 3.63 -23.61
CA HIS A 505 -0.17 4.21 -23.29
C HIS A 505 0.13 4.17 -21.79
N ILE A 506 -0.84 4.46 -20.93
CA ILE A 506 -0.67 4.34 -19.47
C ILE A 506 -0.36 2.88 -19.12
N THR A 507 -1.09 1.92 -19.71
CA THR A 507 -0.89 0.48 -19.52
C THR A 507 0.53 0.06 -19.86
N ALA A 508 1.07 0.54 -20.99
CA ALA A 508 2.43 0.25 -21.41
C ALA A 508 3.48 0.86 -20.48
N LEU A 509 3.32 2.13 -20.08
CA LEU A 509 4.26 2.82 -19.18
C LEU A 509 4.34 2.19 -17.80
N VAL A 510 3.19 1.84 -17.19
CA VAL A 510 3.13 1.13 -15.90
C VAL A 510 3.81 -0.25 -16.00
N SER A 511 3.72 -0.90 -17.16
CA SER A 511 4.34 -2.21 -17.40
C SER A 511 5.86 -2.13 -17.60
N LEU A 512 6.36 -1.05 -18.21
CA LEU A 512 7.79 -0.85 -18.53
C LEU A 512 8.58 -0.26 -17.36
N TYR A 513 7.98 0.62 -16.55
CA TYR A 513 8.69 1.35 -15.50
C TYR A 513 8.94 0.46 -14.27
N ARG A 514 9.85 -0.49 -14.39
CA ARG A 514 10.31 -1.41 -13.34
C ARG A 514 11.68 -2.00 -13.69
N PRO A 515 12.45 -2.48 -12.69
CA PRO A 515 13.75 -3.09 -12.95
C PRO A 515 13.69 -4.21 -13.99
N GLY A 516 14.54 -4.14 -15.01
CA GLY A 516 14.59 -5.06 -16.15
C GLY A 516 14.06 -4.43 -17.44
N PRO A 517 12.73 -4.28 -17.62
CA PRO A 517 12.19 -3.70 -18.87
C PRO A 517 12.42 -2.19 -19.01
N MET A 518 12.83 -1.50 -17.97
CA MET A 518 13.12 -0.05 -17.98
C MET A 518 14.17 0.33 -19.03
N ASP A 519 15.10 -0.57 -19.37
CA ASP A 519 16.12 -0.35 -20.40
C ASP A 519 15.52 -0.20 -21.82
N LEU A 520 14.28 -0.64 -22.04
CA LEU A 520 13.56 -0.53 -23.31
C LEU A 520 12.86 0.84 -23.49
N ILE A 521 12.71 1.62 -22.41
CA ILE A 521 11.97 2.89 -22.42
C ILE A 521 12.53 3.90 -23.43
N PRO A 522 13.86 4.12 -23.56
CA PRO A 522 14.37 5.07 -24.53
C PRO A 522 14.02 4.70 -25.98
N ASP A 523 14.07 3.41 -26.32
CA ASP A 523 13.69 2.92 -27.65
C ASP A 523 12.17 3.02 -27.88
N PHE A 524 11.38 2.72 -26.86
CA PHE A 524 9.93 2.85 -26.88
C PHE A 524 9.48 4.29 -27.17
N ILE A 525 10.11 5.29 -26.52
CA ILE A 525 9.87 6.72 -26.77
C ILE A 525 10.23 7.09 -28.20
N ARG A 526 11.43 6.72 -28.69
CA ARG A 526 11.90 7.05 -30.06
C ARG A 526 10.98 6.49 -31.13
N ARG A 527 10.52 5.25 -30.98
CA ARG A 527 9.55 4.62 -31.89
C ARG A 527 8.21 5.30 -31.86
N ARG A 528 7.73 5.69 -30.67
CA ARG A 528 6.48 6.46 -30.49
C ARG A 528 6.50 7.78 -31.25
N HIS A 529 7.63 8.48 -31.22
CA HIS A 529 7.79 9.78 -31.88
C HIS A 529 8.21 9.66 -33.36
N GLY A 530 8.38 8.44 -33.89
CA GLY A 530 8.76 8.23 -35.27
C GLY A 530 10.24 8.54 -35.56
N GLU A 531 11.08 8.68 -34.55
CA GLU A 531 12.51 8.91 -34.68
C GLU A 531 13.27 7.67 -35.19
N VAL A 532 12.69 6.49 -34.92
CA VAL A 532 13.21 5.19 -35.35
C VAL A 532 12.08 4.38 -35.96
N ASN A 533 12.35 3.66 -37.04
CA ASN A 533 11.38 2.78 -37.67
C ASN A 533 10.94 1.67 -36.73
N ILE A 534 9.66 1.33 -36.77
CA ILE A 534 9.12 0.21 -36.01
C ILE A 534 9.54 -1.08 -36.71
N GLU A 535 10.25 -1.93 -35.97
CA GLU A 535 10.65 -3.26 -36.43
C GLU A 535 9.86 -4.32 -35.62
N TYR A 536 9.31 -5.30 -36.34
CA TYR A 536 8.61 -6.42 -35.74
C TYR A 536 9.50 -7.67 -35.76
N PRO A 537 9.49 -8.52 -34.72
CA PRO A 537 10.27 -9.77 -34.69
C PRO A 537 9.95 -10.70 -35.88
N HIS A 538 8.71 -10.67 -36.35
CA HIS A 538 8.20 -11.31 -37.54
C HIS A 538 6.98 -10.54 -38.08
N ALA A 539 6.77 -10.48 -39.38
CA ALA A 539 5.68 -9.70 -40.00
C ALA A 539 4.29 -10.12 -39.47
N LEU A 540 4.07 -11.42 -39.22
CA LEU A 540 2.82 -11.92 -38.65
C LEU A 540 2.53 -11.43 -37.23
N LEU A 541 3.51 -10.84 -36.52
CA LEU A 541 3.35 -10.31 -35.17
C LEU A 541 2.99 -8.83 -35.16
N GLU A 542 2.95 -8.16 -36.30
CA GLU A 542 2.54 -6.76 -36.43
C GLU A 542 1.20 -6.49 -35.71
N PRO A 543 0.13 -7.27 -35.90
CA PRO A 543 -1.18 -7.00 -35.29
C PRO A 543 -1.15 -6.98 -33.77
N ILE A 544 -0.29 -7.78 -33.13
CA ILE A 544 -0.19 -7.90 -31.67
C ILE A 544 0.88 -6.99 -31.05
N CYS A 545 1.83 -6.48 -31.85
CA CYS A 545 2.90 -5.61 -31.38
C CYS A 545 2.76 -4.15 -31.83
N ASN A 546 1.76 -3.83 -32.65
CA ASN A 546 1.57 -2.47 -33.17
C ASN A 546 1.27 -1.47 -32.04
N GLU A 547 0.41 -1.81 -31.08
CA GLU A 547 0.08 -0.97 -29.93
C GLU A 547 1.28 -0.67 -29.04
N THR A 548 2.33 -1.51 -29.11
CA THR A 548 3.58 -1.38 -28.35
C THR A 548 4.79 -1.03 -29.22
N TYR A 549 4.54 -0.48 -30.41
CA TYR A 549 5.56 -0.02 -31.36
C TYR A 549 6.62 -1.08 -31.68
N GLY A 550 6.18 -2.35 -31.83
CA GLY A 550 7.07 -3.48 -32.15
C GLY A 550 7.85 -4.05 -30.96
N ILE A 551 7.69 -3.50 -29.76
CA ILE A 551 8.35 -4.00 -28.56
C ILE A 551 7.39 -4.93 -27.82
N MET A 552 7.82 -6.13 -27.46
CA MET A 552 7.06 -7.03 -26.62
C MET A 552 7.14 -6.56 -25.16
N ILE A 553 6.00 -6.29 -24.54
CA ILE A 553 5.86 -5.80 -23.17
C ILE A 553 5.07 -6.80 -22.33
N TYR A 554 4.06 -7.44 -22.93
CA TYR A 554 3.06 -8.22 -22.24
C TYR A 554 3.28 -9.74 -22.37
N GLN A 555 2.91 -10.46 -21.31
CA GLN A 555 2.88 -11.93 -21.32
C GLN A 555 1.91 -12.47 -22.38
N GLU A 556 0.81 -11.77 -22.59
CA GLU A 556 -0.22 -12.05 -23.57
C GLU A 556 0.34 -12.02 -25.01
N GLN A 557 1.26 -11.08 -25.30
CA GLN A 557 1.93 -11.04 -26.62
C GLN A 557 2.81 -12.26 -26.86
N VAL A 558 3.45 -12.81 -25.82
CA VAL A 558 4.21 -14.08 -25.92
C VAL A 558 3.30 -15.23 -26.24
N MET A 559 2.12 -15.32 -25.59
CA MET A 559 1.13 -16.36 -25.83
C MET A 559 0.54 -16.27 -27.24
N GLN A 560 0.16 -15.07 -27.68
CA GLN A 560 -0.36 -14.83 -29.02
C GLN A 560 0.69 -15.09 -30.11
N ALA A 561 1.95 -14.77 -29.85
CA ALA A 561 3.04 -15.06 -30.78
C ALA A 561 3.21 -16.58 -30.98
N ALA A 562 3.17 -17.38 -29.90
CA ALA A 562 3.23 -18.82 -30.00
C ALA A 562 2.02 -19.40 -30.77
N GLN A 563 0.82 -18.84 -30.55
CA GLN A 563 -0.39 -19.23 -31.28
C GLN A 563 -0.27 -18.90 -32.77
N ILE A 564 0.07 -17.66 -33.11
CA ILE A 564 0.09 -17.18 -34.51
C ILE A 564 1.21 -17.86 -35.30
N LEU A 565 2.40 -17.99 -34.73
CA LEU A 565 3.57 -18.49 -35.47
C LEU A 565 3.65 -20.01 -35.51
N ALA A 566 3.32 -20.68 -34.40
CA ALA A 566 3.55 -22.12 -34.21
C ALA A 566 2.29 -22.93 -33.97
N GLY A 567 1.07 -22.33 -34.07
CA GLY A 567 -0.18 -23.03 -33.97
C GLY A 567 -0.53 -23.55 -32.57
N TYR A 568 0.07 -23.01 -31.52
CA TYR A 568 -0.31 -23.38 -30.14
C TYR A 568 -1.76 -23.01 -29.84
N THR A 569 -2.43 -23.83 -29.02
CA THR A 569 -3.62 -23.36 -28.31
C THR A 569 -3.21 -22.24 -27.35
N LEU A 570 -4.11 -21.35 -26.99
CA LEU A 570 -3.79 -20.31 -25.96
C LEU A 570 -3.47 -20.95 -24.60
N GLY A 571 -4.13 -22.07 -24.26
CA GLY A 571 -3.83 -22.86 -23.09
C GLY A 571 -2.38 -23.40 -23.08
N GLY A 572 -1.98 -24.06 -24.17
CA GLY A 572 -0.61 -24.54 -24.38
C GLY A 572 0.43 -23.42 -24.41
N ALA A 573 0.07 -22.25 -24.96
CA ALA A 573 0.92 -21.07 -24.94
C ALA A 573 1.14 -20.49 -23.54
N ASP A 574 0.13 -20.58 -22.61
CA ASP A 574 0.35 -20.22 -21.20
C ASP A 574 1.33 -21.18 -20.51
N LEU A 575 1.25 -22.48 -20.81
CA LEU A 575 2.21 -23.47 -20.31
C LEU A 575 3.65 -23.14 -20.78
N LEU A 576 3.82 -22.85 -22.09
CA LEU A 576 5.10 -22.41 -22.66
C LEU A 576 5.64 -21.17 -21.94
N ARG A 577 4.84 -20.12 -21.82
CA ARG A 577 5.22 -18.88 -21.13
C ARG A 577 5.69 -19.12 -19.69
N ARG A 578 4.99 -20.02 -18.95
CA ARG A 578 5.37 -20.39 -17.57
C ARG A 578 6.67 -21.18 -17.52
N ALA A 579 6.90 -22.09 -18.46
CA ALA A 579 8.13 -22.83 -18.58
C ALA A 579 9.31 -21.90 -18.79
N MET A 580 9.18 -20.92 -19.69
CA MET A 580 10.14 -19.85 -19.93
C MET A 580 10.42 -19.04 -18.66
N GLY A 581 9.40 -18.62 -17.92
CA GLY A 581 9.53 -17.85 -16.68
C GLY A 581 10.24 -18.63 -15.54
N LYS A 582 10.01 -19.94 -15.45
CA LYS A 582 10.64 -20.83 -14.43
C LYS A 582 12.05 -21.31 -14.81
N LYS A 583 12.48 -21.08 -16.06
CA LYS A 583 13.80 -21.46 -16.60
C LYS A 583 14.16 -22.95 -16.39
N LYS A 584 13.19 -23.85 -16.55
CA LYS A 584 13.41 -25.31 -16.51
C LYS A 584 13.98 -25.78 -17.83
N VAL A 585 15.27 -26.10 -17.89
CA VAL A 585 16.03 -26.37 -19.12
C VAL A 585 15.43 -27.50 -19.97
N GLU A 586 15.04 -28.61 -19.36
CA GLU A 586 14.49 -29.77 -20.07
C GLU A 586 13.16 -29.44 -20.75
N VAL A 587 12.23 -28.83 -20.00
CA VAL A 587 10.93 -28.39 -20.51
C VAL A 587 11.08 -27.34 -21.62
N MET A 588 12.06 -26.46 -21.49
CA MET A 588 12.37 -25.45 -22.51
C MET A 588 12.86 -26.03 -23.82
N GLN A 589 13.70 -27.08 -23.77
CA GLN A 589 14.17 -27.76 -25.00
C GLN A 589 13.03 -28.44 -25.73
N GLU A 590 12.11 -29.08 -25.03
CA GLU A 590 10.92 -29.70 -25.62
C GLU A 590 10.01 -28.66 -26.28
N HIS A 591 9.70 -27.58 -25.58
CA HIS A 591 8.88 -26.50 -26.14
C HIS A 591 9.56 -25.79 -27.33
N ARG A 592 10.88 -25.62 -27.31
CA ARG A 592 11.63 -25.08 -28.46
C ARG A 592 11.46 -25.94 -29.70
N LYS A 593 11.57 -27.26 -29.54
CA LYS A 593 11.36 -28.20 -30.66
C LYS A 593 9.94 -28.09 -31.20
N LEU A 594 8.93 -28.16 -30.34
CA LEU A 594 7.52 -28.01 -30.74
C LEU A 594 7.23 -26.66 -31.41
N PHE A 595 7.82 -25.58 -30.92
CA PHE A 595 7.65 -24.27 -31.53
C PHE A 595 8.27 -24.20 -32.95
N VAL A 596 9.48 -24.70 -33.13
CA VAL A 596 10.16 -24.69 -34.44
C VAL A 596 9.41 -25.58 -35.44
N GLU A 597 8.98 -26.78 -35.06
CA GLU A 597 8.16 -27.67 -35.86
C GLU A 597 6.83 -27.02 -36.26
N GLY A 598 6.10 -26.45 -35.26
CA GLY A 598 4.84 -25.74 -35.50
C GLY A 598 4.99 -24.52 -36.42
N CYS A 599 6.07 -23.74 -36.28
CA CYS A 599 6.37 -22.63 -37.19
C CYS A 599 6.57 -23.09 -38.64
N ALA A 600 7.24 -24.22 -38.85
CA ALA A 600 7.44 -24.77 -40.17
C ALA A 600 6.12 -25.31 -40.80
N GLU A 601 5.30 -25.99 -40.00
CA GLU A 601 4.04 -26.59 -40.44
C GLU A 601 2.95 -25.54 -40.71
N CYS A 602 2.72 -24.61 -39.78
CA CYS A 602 1.64 -23.61 -39.87
C CYS A 602 1.94 -22.47 -40.85
N ASN A 603 3.17 -21.95 -40.85
CA ASN A 603 3.51 -20.72 -41.55
C ASN A 603 4.74 -20.83 -42.48
N LYS A 604 5.33 -22.02 -42.64
CA LYS A 604 6.51 -22.27 -43.46
C LYS A 604 7.71 -21.40 -43.05
N ILE A 605 7.84 -21.07 -41.78
CA ILE A 605 8.92 -20.25 -41.24
C ILE A 605 10.19 -21.12 -41.14
N PRO A 606 11.34 -20.67 -41.66
CA PRO A 606 12.58 -21.42 -41.57
C PRO A 606 13.02 -21.63 -40.13
N ALA A 607 13.60 -22.79 -39.81
CA ALA A 607 14.03 -23.15 -38.46
C ALA A 607 14.99 -22.11 -37.83
N SER A 608 15.87 -21.51 -38.65
CA SER A 608 16.76 -20.42 -38.18
C SER A 608 15.97 -19.23 -37.66
N LYS A 609 14.95 -18.76 -38.39
CA LYS A 609 14.11 -17.63 -37.99
C LYS A 609 13.19 -18.00 -36.81
N ALA A 610 12.64 -19.23 -36.78
CA ALA A 610 11.86 -19.70 -35.67
C ALA A 610 12.68 -19.74 -34.35
N ASN A 611 13.92 -20.18 -34.37
CA ASN A 611 14.82 -20.17 -33.23
C ASN A 611 15.15 -18.74 -32.78
N GLU A 612 15.44 -17.82 -33.71
CA GLU A 612 15.66 -16.39 -33.38
C GLU A 612 14.46 -15.79 -32.63
N VAL A 613 13.25 -16.05 -33.13
CA VAL A 613 12.03 -15.59 -32.47
C VAL A 613 11.84 -16.25 -31.11
N PHE A 614 12.10 -17.55 -31.00
CA PHE A 614 12.00 -18.27 -29.72
C PHE A 614 12.96 -17.71 -28.67
N ASP A 615 14.22 -17.41 -29.05
CA ASP A 615 15.20 -16.77 -28.16
C ASP A 615 14.71 -15.40 -27.66
N LEU A 616 14.03 -14.65 -28.53
CA LEU A 616 13.43 -13.38 -28.19
C LEU A 616 12.27 -13.58 -27.19
N LEU A 617 11.36 -14.53 -27.45
CA LEU A 617 10.25 -14.86 -26.56
C LEU A 617 10.75 -15.33 -25.18
N GLU A 618 11.79 -16.16 -25.15
CA GLU A 618 12.41 -16.64 -23.90
C GLU A 618 12.98 -15.49 -23.08
N LYS A 619 13.68 -14.55 -23.73
CA LYS A 619 14.19 -13.35 -23.07
C LYS A 619 13.05 -12.51 -22.48
N PHE A 620 11.97 -12.30 -23.24
CA PHE A 620 10.81 -11.52 -22.78
C PHE A 620 9.95 -12.19 -21.74
N ALA A 621 9.76 -13.50 -21.78
CA ALA A 621 8.97 -14.24 -20.81
C ALA A 621 9.51 -14.09 -19.38
N GLY A 622 10.81 -13.80 -19.21
CA GLY A 622 11.46 -13.57 -17.91
C GLY A 622 11.03 -12.26 -17.24
N TYR A 623 10.53 -11.28 -17.99
CA TYR A 623 10.12 -9.96 -17.47
C TYR A 623 8.86 -9.38 -18.13
N GLY A 624 8.16 -10.14 -18.99
CA GLY A 624 6.85 -9.77 -19.52
C GLY A 624 5.85 -9.46 -18.40
N PHE A 625 5.02 -8.41 -18.58
CA PHE A 625 4.01 -8.03 -17.59
C PHE A 625 2.63 -8.61 -17.95
N ASN A 626 1.78 -8.81 -16.95
CA ASN A 626 0.39 -9.19 -17.16
C ASN A 626 -0.39 -7.98 -17.67
N LYS A 627 -0.82 -8.00 -18.95
CA LYS A 627 -1.59 -6.91 -19.58
C LYS A 627 -2.89 -6.64 -18.83
N SER A 628 -3.60 -7.69 -18.40
CA SER A 628 -4.86 -7.58 -17.68
C SER A 628 -4.69 -6.79 -16.36
N HIS A 629 -3.62 -7.07 -15.59
CA HIS A 629 -3.30 -6.33 -14.39
C HIS A 629 -2.95 -4.87 -14.69
N ALA A 630 -2.13 -4.63 -15.71
CA ALA A 630 -1.74 -3.28 -16.09
C ALA A 630 -2.92 -2.44 -16.58
N ALA A 631 -3.84 -3.03 -17.35
CA ALA A 631 -5.03 -2.36 -17.84
C ALA A 631 -5.98 -1.95 -16.70
N ALA A 632 -6.20 -2.85 -15.73
CA ALA A 632 -7.02 -2.53 -14.55
C ALA A 632 -6.45 -1.33 -13.76
N TYR A 633 -5.14 -1.31 -13.56
CA TYR A 633 -4.47 -0.21 -12.87
C TYR A 633 -4.34 1.06 -13.72
N ALA A 634 -4.28 0.95 -15.03
CA ALA A 634 -4.29 2.11 -15.93
C ALA A 634 -5.64 2.84 -15.92
N ILE A 635 -6.76 2.11 -15.78
CA ILE A 635 -8.08 2.72 -15.60
C ILE A 635 -8.14 3.51 -14.29
N VAL A 636 -7.68 2.94 -13.16
CA VAL A 636 -7.63 3.67 -11.87
C VAL A 636 -6.71 4.88 -11.95
N ALA A 637 -5.56 4.76 -12.63
CA ALA A 637 -4.67 5.89 -12.87
C ALA A 637 -5.35 7.00 -13.68
N TYR A 638 -6.07 6.63 -14.74
CA TYR A 638 -6.85 7.56 -15.55
C TYR A 638 -7.96 8.24 -14.74
N GLN A 639 -8.73 7.48 -13.95
CA GLN A 639 -9.78 8.02 -13.07
C GLN A 639 -9.22 9.06 -12.10
N THR A 640 -8.09 8.78 -11.45
CA THR A 640 -7.45 9.74 -10.54
C THR A 640 -6.92 10.99 -11.29
N ALA A 641 -6.39 10.81 -12.51
CA ALA A 641 -5.95 11.93 -13.34
C ALA A 641 -7.13 12.80 -13.80
N TYR A 642 -8.24 12.18 -14.21
CA TYR A 642 -9.47 12.87 -14.59
C TYR A 642 -10.05 13.70 -13.42
N LEU A 643 -10.18 13.07 -12.25
CA LEU A 643 -10.66 13.78 -11.05
C LEU A 643 -9.75 14.95 -10.69
N LYS A 644 -8.45 14.80 -10.82
CA LYS A 644 -7.49 15.87 -10.56
C LYS A 644 -7.59 17.00 -11.62
N ALA A 645 -7.79 16.67 -12.89
CA ALA A 645 -7.89 17.65 -13.96
C ALA A 645 -9.16 18.50 -13.86
N HIS A 646 -10.31 17.87 -13.59
CA HIS A 646 -11.62 18.51 -13.61
C HIS A 646 -12.12 19.00 -12.24
N TYR A 647 -11.66 18.34 -11.14
CA TYR A 647 -12.09 18.60 -9.76
C TYR A 647 -10.90 18.72 -8.80
N PRO A 648 -9.93 19.60 -9.07
CA PRO A 648 -8.68 19.66 -8.31
C PRO A 648 -8.89 19.95 -6.82
N VAL A 649 -9.86 20.76 -6.44
CA VAL A 649 -10.16 21.11 -5.05
C VAL A 649 -10.67 19.89 -4.29
N GLU A 650 -11.66 19.21 -4.86
CA GLU A 650 -12.27 18.02 -4.28
C GLU A 650 -11.27 16.85 -4.22
N PHE A 651 -10.50 16.66 -5.29
CA PHE A 651 -9.49 15.61 -5.37
C PHE A 651 -8.38 15.80 -4.33
N LEU A 652 -7.80 17.00 -4.24
CA LEU A 652 -6.74 17.29 -3.27
C LEU A 652 -7.25 17.25 -1.83
N ALA A 653 -8.50 17.69 -1.57
CA ALA A 653 -9.13 17.56 -0.26
C ALA A 653 -9.31 16.07 0.14
N ALA A 654 -9.71 15.22 -0.80
CA ALA A 654 -9.83 13.78 -0.59
C ALA A 654 -8.46 13.12 -0.34
N MET A 655 -7.43 13.50 -1.09
CA MET A 655 -6.05 13.04 -0.88
C MET A 655 -5.52 13.44 0.50
N MET A 656 -5.67 14.71 0.89
CA MET A 656 -5.25 15.21 2.20
C MET A 656 -6.00 14.52 3.34
N THR A 657 -7.29 14.21 3.15
CA THR A 657 -8.10 13.45 4.11
C THR A 657 -7.55 12.06 4.33
N ASN A 658 -7.19 11.38 3.25
CA ASN A 658 -6.68 10.01 3.32
C ASN A 658 -5.27 9.91 3.96
N ASP A 659 -4.47 10.94 3.85
CA ASP A 659 -3.11 11.00 4.39
C ASP A 659 -2.98 11.94 5.61
N MET A 660 -4.08 12.23 6.36
CA MET A 660 -4.09 13.12 7.53
C MET A 660 -3.06 12.77 8.60
N GLY A 661 -2.70 11.50 8.75
CA GLY A 661 -1.70 11.04 9.72
C GLY A 661 -0.23 11.25 9.29
N ASP A 662 0.02 11.64 8.04
CA ASP A 662 1.36 11.78 7.45
C ASP A 662 1.66 13.24 7.07
N THR A 663 2.27 13.98 8.00
CA THR A 663 2.61 15.40 7.80
C THR A 663 3.55 15.64 6.62
N ALA A 664 4.43 14.69 6.28
CA ALA A 664 5.33 14.83 5.14
C ALA A 664 4.56 14.78 3.81
N LYS A 665 3.60 13.87 3.69
CA LYS A 665 2.71 13.82 2.52
C LYS A 665 1.78 15.01 2.45
N LEU A 666 1.21 15.44 3.58
CA LEU A 666 0.37 16.65 3.62
C LEU A 666 1.13 17.86 3.09
N THR A 667 2.40 18.04 3.46
CA THR A 667 3.22 19.14 2.95
C THR A 667 3.35 19.10 1.42
N ILE A 668 3.57 17.90 0.84
CA ILE A 668 3.65 17.72 -0.62
C ILE A 668 2.31 18.07 -1.29
N LEU A 669 1.19 17.63 -0.70
CA LEU A 669 -0.15 17.88 -1.25
C LEU A 669 -0.55 19.36 -1.15
N ILE A 670 -0.15 20.06 -0.09
CA ILE A 670 -0.39 21.50 0.07
C ILE A 670 0.43 22.30 -0.96
N GLU A 671 1.68 21.91 -1.20
CA GLU A 671 2.51 22.52 -2.24
C GLU A 671 1.92 22.27 -3.64
N GLU A 672 1.43 21.06 -3.90
CA GLU A 672 0.73 20.75 -5.16
C GLU A 672 -0.55 21.59 -5.32
N ALA A 673 -1.33 21.74 -4.25
CA ALA A 673 -2.52 22.61 -4.26
C ALA A 673 -2.16 24.05 -4.64
N LYS A 674 -1.09 24.60 -4.03
CA LYS A 674 -0.58 25.93 -4.35
C LYS A 674 -0.15 26.06 -5.82
N GLN A 675 0.53 25.06 -6.38
CA GLN A 675 0.95 25.02 -7.78
C GLN A 675 -0.25 24.96 -8.74
N MET A 676 -1.34 24.33 -8.34
CA MET A 676 -2.59 24.27 -9.10
C MET A 676 -3.50 25.50 -8.87
N GLY A 677 -3.07 26.49 -8.07
CA GLY A 677 -3.85 27.69 -7.76
C GLY A 677 -4.96 27.44 -6.76
N VAL A 678 -4.92 26.34 -5.99
CA VAL A 678 -5.89 26.01 -4.96
C VAL A 678 -5.33 26.43 -3.59
N GLU A 679 -6.04 27.35 -2.92
CA GLU A 679 -5.69 27.81 -1.58
C GLU A 679 -6.10 26.78 -0.52
N VAL A 680 -5.17 26.45 0.40
CA VAL A 680 -5.48 25.65 1.60
C VAL A 680 -5.57 26.60 2.78
N GLN A 681 -6.78 26.78 3.30
CA GLN A 681 -7.07 27.66 4.43
C GLN A 681 -6.79 26.96 5.77
N PRO A 682 -6.37 27.72 6.80
CA PRO A 682 -6.07 27.19 8.13
C PRO A 682 -7.25 26.49 8.79
N PRO A 683 -7.01 25.67 9.82
CA PRO A 683 -8.09 25.14 10.62
C PRO A 683 -8.83 26.25 11.37
N ASP A 684 -10.13 26.07 11.60
CA ASP A 684 -11.00 27.02 12.29
C ASP A 684 -12.12 26.24 13.02
N VAL A 685 -12.27 26.45 14.32
CA VAL A 685 -13.27 25.74 15.14
C VAL A 685 -14.72 26.02 14.70
N ASN A 686 -14.96 27.14 14.02
CA ASN A 686 -16.27 27.54 13.51
C ASN A 686 -16.57 27.10 12.06
N GLU A 687 -15.55 26.70 11.30
CA GLU A 687 -15.70 26.40 9.87
C GLU A 687 -15.19 25.00 9.47
N SER A 688 -14.09 24.54 10.09
CA SER A 688 -13.51 23.26 9.76
C SER A 688 -14.44 22.09 10.08
N ARG A 689 -14.23 21.01 9.32
CA ARG A 689 -14.83 19.70 9.58
C ARG A 689 -13.80 18.76 10.23
N VAL A 690 -14.16 17.50 10.46
CA VAL A 690 -13.22 16.48 10.92
C VAL A 690 -12.07 16.35 9.95
N VAL A 691 -12.39 16.20 8.66
CA VAL A 691 -11.47 15.97 7.56
C VAL A 691 -11.30 17.23 6.70
N PHE A 692 -10.34 17.23 5.79
CA PHE A 692 -10.22 18.28 4.77
C PHE A 692 -11.48 18.35 3.92
N ALA A 693 -11.93 19.53 3.64
CA ALA A 693 -13.16 19.72 2.87
C ALA A 693 -13.08 20.94 1.95
N PRO A 694 -13.70 20.88 0.75
CA PRO A 694 -13.92 22.06 -0.07
C PRO A 694 -14.73 23.12 0.69
N ALA A 695 -14.34 24.37 0.56
CA ALA A 695 -15.02 25.52 1.17
C ALA A 695 -15.22 26.65 0.15
N GLN A 696 -15.96 27.69 0.53
CA GLN A 696 -16.25 28.86 -0.30
C GLN A 696 -16.79 28.50 -1.70
N GLY A 697 -17.75 27.57 -1.74
CA GLY A 697 -18.34 27.11 -3.01
C GLY A 697 -17.40 26.24 -3.86
N GLY A 698 -16.48 25.52 -3.25
CA GLY A 698 -15.54 24.62 -3.92
C GLY A 698 -14.35 25.34 -4.56
N LYS A 699 -13.94 26.49 -4.01
CA LYS A 699 -12.79 27.27 -4.53
C LYS A 699 -11.52 27.05 -3.72
N VAL A 700 -11.65 26.71 -2.44
CA VAL A 700 -10.55 26.55 -1.51
C VAL A 700 -10.72 25.25 -0.72
N ILE A 701 -9.64 24.76 -0.10
CA ILE A 701 -9.68 23.63 0.82
C ILE A 701 -9.58 24.17 2.24
N ARG A 702 -10.51 23.81 3.12
CA ARG A 702 -10.42 24.07 4.56
C ARG A 702 -9.69 22.92 5.24
N PHE A 703 -8.70 23.22 6.09
CA PHE A 703 -7.93 22.24 6.84
C PHE A 703 -8.83 21.48 7.84
N GLY A 704 -8.72 20.15 7.87
CA GLY A 704 -9.46 19.27 8.76
C GLY A 704 -8.93 19.32 10.19
N MET A 705 -9.79 19.52 11.20
CA MET A 705 -9.33 19.63 12.59
C MET A 705 -8.67 18.36 13.13
N ALA A 706 -9.09 17.16 12.67
CA ALA A 706 -8.48 15.90 13.10
C ALA A 706 -7.07 15.69 12.54
N ALA A 707 -6.66 16.45 11.55
CA ALA A 707 -5.29 16.45 11.02
C ALA A 707 -4.31 17.27 11.89
N ILE A 708 -4.79 18.04 12.85
CA ILE A 708 -3.95 18.75 13.81
C ILE A 708 -3.34 17.74 14.78
N LYS A 709 -2.00 17.68 14.85
CA LYS A 709 -1.30 16.76 15.73
C LYS A 709 -1.72 16.93 17.19
N GLY A 710 -2.20 15.85 17.81
CA GLY A 710 -2.68 15.88 19.19
C GLY A 710 -4.18 16.20 19.34
N VAL A 711 -4.91 16.41 18.25
CA VAL A 711 -6.37 16.59 18.24
C VAL A 711 -7.01 15.32 17.68
N GLY A 712 -7.67 14.55 18.55
CA GLY A 712 -8.34 13.30 18.16
C GLY A 712 -9.70 13.54 17.50
N GLU A 713 -10.11 12.63 16.62
CA GLU A 713 -11.37 12.71 15.89
C GLU A 713 -12.60 12.83 16.83
N VAL A 714 -12.61 12.11 17.95
CA VAL A 714 -13.68 12.17 18.97
C VAL A 714 -13.86 13.60 19.50
N ALA A 715 -12.76 14.30 19.80
CA ALA A 715 -12.81 15.69 20.26
C ALA A 715 -13.39 16.61 19.19
N VAL A 716 -12.97 16.43 17.94
CA VAL A 716 -13.47 17.23 16.81
C VAL A 716 -14.96 16.97 16.59
N GLN A 717 -15.42 15.72 16.66
CA GLN A 717 -16.83 15.38 16.49
C GLN A 717 -17.69 16.04 17.55
N GLN A 718 -17.23 16.14 18.81
CA GLN A 718 -17.92 16.84 19.89
C GLN A 718 -17.98 18.36 19.63
N ILE A 719 -16.91 18.96 19.11
CA ILE A 719 -16.90 20.37 18.70
C ILE A 719 -17.95 20.62 17.59
N LEU A 720 -18.01 19.75 16.57
CA LEU A 720 -18.99 19.85 15.50
C LEU A 720 -20.43 19.73 16.01
N THR A 721 -20.68 18.72 16.84
CA THR A 721 -22.00 18.51 17.45
C THR A 721 -22.45 19.74 18.27
N ALA A 722 -21.56 20.28 19.10
CA ALA A 722 -21.85 21.48 19.87
C ALA A 722 -22.12 22.73 18.99
N ARG A 723 -21.38 22.84 17.86
CA ARG A 723 -21.58 23.91 16.88
C ARG A 723 -22.92 23.78 16.14
N GLU A 724 -23.34 22.56 15.78
CA GLU A 724 -24.59 22.30 15.06
C GLU A 724 -25.83 22.50 15.96
N GLN A 725 -25.69 22.25 17.26
CA GLN A 725 -26.75 22.47 18.25
C GLN A 725 -26.92 23.92 18.70
N GLY A 726 -25.97 24.79 18.32
CA GLY A 726 -25.97 26.20 18.70
C GLY A 726 -25.37 27.11 17.60
N GLU A 727 -25.06 28.33 17.95
CA GLU A 727 -24.40 29.29 17.06
C GLU A 727 -22.87 29.07 17.03
N LYS A 728 -22.15 29.84 16.18
CA LYS A 728 -20.69 29.87 16.15
C LYS A 728 -20.13 30.19 17.55
N PHE A 729 -19.01 29.57 17.87
CA PHE A 729 -18.29 29.88 19.11
C PHE A 729 -17.74 31.31 19.04
N THR A 730 -18.00 32.08 20.12
CA THR A 730 -17.57 33.48 20.20
C THR A 730 -16.36 33.69 21.09
N THR A 731 -16.19 32.83 22.11
CA THR A 731 -15.09 32.89 23.07
C THR A 731 -14.54 31.50 23.39
N LEU A 732 -13.35 31.43 24.00
CA LEU A 732 -12.78 30.17 24.50
C LEU A 732 -13.66 29.56 25.59
N TYR A 733 -14.30 30.37 26.43
CA TYR A 733 -15.22 29.94 27.48
C TYR A 733 -16.48 29.30 26.86
N ASP A 734 -17.05 29.90 25.83
CA ASP A 734 -18.21 29.36 25.10
C ASP A 734 -17.88 27.97 24.50
N LEU A 735 -16.71 27.83 23.87
CA LEU A 735 -16.22 26.54 23.37
C LEU A 735 -16.11 25.50 24.49
N CYS A 736 -15.45 25.81 25.60
CA CYS A 736 -15.26 24.89 26.72
C CYS A 736 -16.57 24.53 27.46
N MET A 737 -17.54 25.41 27.52
CA MET A 737 -18.83 25.15 28.19
C MET A 737 -19.80 24.31 27.38
N ARG A 738 -19.72 24.38 26.05
CA ARG A 738 -20.60 23.67 25.13
C ARG A 738 -20.07 22.29 24.70
N VAL A 739 -18.76 22.07 24.78
CA VAL A 739 -18.13 20.79 24.41
C VAL A 739 -17.85 19.96 25.66
N ASP A 740 -18.08 18.63 25.61
CA ASP A 740 -17.81 17.73 26.75
C ASP A 740 -16.32 17.81 27.19
N GLY A 741 -16.10 18.21 28.43
CA GLY A 741 -14.76 18.41 28.99
C GLY A 741 -13.89 17.13 29.07
N ARG A 742 -14.48 15.94 28.92
CA ARG A 742 -13.72 14.67 28.83
C ARG A 742 -13.02 14.54 27.49
N SER A 743 -13.60 15.10 26.42
CA SER A 743 -13.06 15.05 25.06
C SER A 743 -12.19 16.27 24.75
N LEU A 744 -12.50 17.44 25.35
CA LEU A 744 -11.79 18.70 25.14
C LEU A 744 -10.81 18.97 26.31
N GLY A 745 -9.78 18.13 26.44
CA GLY A 745 -8.76 18.28 27.46
C GLY A 745 -7.75 19.40 27.16
N ARG A 746 -6.92 19.76 28.19
CA ARG A 746 -5.87 20.80 28.09
C ARG A 746 -5.00 20.68 26.85
N LYS A 747 -4.45 19.48 26.57
CA LYS A 747 -3.57 19.24 25.41
C LYS A 747 -4.25 19.51 24.07
N VAL A 748 -5.53 19.16 23.95
CA VAL A 748 -6.33 19.40 22.74
C VAL A 748 -6.55 20.91 22.53
N LEU A 749 -6.92 21.64 23.57
CA LEU A 749 -7.09 23.10 23.52
C LEU A 749 -5.78 23.81 23.18
N GLU A 750 -4.68 23.43 23.82
CA GLU A 750 -3.34 23.97 23.52
C GLU A 750 -2.97 23.75 22.04
N ALA A 751 -3.26 22.56 21.47
CA ALA A 751 -3.03 22.28 20.07
C ALA A 751 -3.93 23.09 19.13
N LEU A 752 -5.22 23.24 19.44
CA LEU A 752 -6.15 24.08 18.67
C LEU A 752 -5.73 25.56 18.67
N ILE A 753 -5.30 26.09 19.83
CA ILE A 753 -4.84 27.47 19.91
C ILE A 753 -3.52 27.70 19.16
N LYS A 754 -2.53 26.84 19.38
CA LYS A 754 -1.22 26.93 18.74
C LYS A 754 -1.28 26.75 17.21
N SER A 755 -2.20 25.92 16.71
CA SER A 755 -2.44 25.72 15.28
C SER A 755 -3.20 26.87 14.60
N GLY A 756 -3.75 27.80 15.39
CA GLY A 756 -4.57 28.91 14.88
C GLY A 756 -6.06 28.58 14.71
N ALA A 757 -6.49 27.36 15.06
CA ALA A 757 -7.90 26.98 14.92
C ALA A 757 -8.87 27.83 15.78
N CYS A 758 -8.36 28.47 16.81
CA CYS A 758 -9.09 29.36 17.72
C CYS A 758 -8.94 30.84 17.39
N ASP A 759 -8.27 31.26 16.31
CA ASP A 759 -8.04 32.68 15.97
C ASP A 759 -9.34 33.45 15.73
N CYS A 760 -10.45 32.75 15.40
CA CYS A 760 -11.78 33.30 15.25
C CYS A 760 -12.46 33.72 16.59
N LEU A 761 -11.88 33.41 17.75
CA LEU A 761 -12.47 33.68 19.09
C LEU A 761 -12.11 35.06 19.67
N GLY A 762 -11.60 35.97 18.86
CA GLY A 762 -11.46 37.41 19.16
C GLY A 762 -10.26 37.82 20.02
N LEU A 763 -9.43 36.89 20.48
CA LEU A 763 -8.19 37.15 21.22
C LEU A 763 -6.98 36.61 20.47
N ASN A 764 -5.80 37.16 20.76
CA ASN A 764 -4.54 36.63 20.25
C ASN A 764 -4.19 35.27 20.89
N ARG A 765 -3.35 34.48 20.24
CA ARG A 765 -3.04 33.10 20.67
C ARG A 765 -2.39 33.04 22.06
N ALA A 766 -1.53 34.01 22.43
CA ALA A 766 -0.91 34.05 23.73
C ALA A 766 -1.95 34.25 24.85
N SER A 767 -2.92 35.15 24.64
CA SER A 767 -4.03 35.38 25.57
C SER A 767 -4.95 34.17 25.68
N LEU A 768 -5.35 33.56 24.57
CA LEU A 768 -6.16 32.34 24.56
C LEU A 768 -5.46 31.20 25.32
N PHE A 769 -4.16 31.05 25.10
CA PHE A 769 -3.35 30.03 25.79
C PHE A 769 -3.29 30.24 27.31
N GLY A 770 -3.15 31.50 27.74
CA GLY A 770 -3.16 31.87 29.16
C GLY A 770 -4.50 31.63 29.85
N LEU A 771 -5.61 31.62 29.09
CA LEU A 771 -6.96 31.40 29.58
C LEU A 771 -7.38 29.91 29.67
N VAL A 772 -6.58 28.98 29.16
CA VAL A 772 -6.95 27.54 29.07
C VAL A 772 -7.36 26.97 30.42
N ASP A 773 -6.55 27.15 31.46
CA ASP A 773 -6.85 26.60 32.79
C ASP A 773 -8.10 27.21 33.41
N LYS A 774 -8.29 28.54 33.25
CA LYS A 774 -9.48 29.23 33.73
C LYS A 774 -10.73 28.74 33.01
N ALA A 775 -10.68 28.57 31.70
CA ALA A 775 -11.81 28.09 30.88
C ALA A 775 -12.21 26.66 31.23
N LEU A 776 -11.26 25.75 31.37
CA LEU A 776 -11.50 24.37 31.76
C LEU A 776 -12.06 24.24 33.17
N SER A 777 -11.51 25.00 34.13
CA SER A 777 -11.99 25.00 35.52
C SER A 777 -13.42 25.50 35.61
N ARG A 778 -13.78 26.54 34.87
CA ARG A 778 -15.14 27.06 34.82
C ARG A 778 -16.11 26.06 34.18
N ALA A 779 -15.74 25.47 33.06
CA ALA A 779 -16.55 24.44 32.38
C ALA A 779 -16.82 23.24 33.31
N ALA A 780 -15.79 22.79 34.04
CA ALA A 780 -15.94 21.70 35.02
C ALA A 780 -16.89 22.07 36.21
N SER A 781 -16.82 23.29 36.69
CA SER A 781 -17.72 23.79 37.74
C SER A 781 -19.19 23.78 37.27
N VAL A 782 -19.45 24.37 36.11
CA VAL A 782 -20.79 24.44 35.52
C VAL A 782 -21.36 23.03 35.24
N ALA A 783 -20.52 22.11 34.72
CA ALA A 783 -20.92 20.73 34.47
C ALA A 783 -21.25 19.99 35.78
N ALA A 784 -20.49 20.23 36.85
CA ALA A 784 -20.76 19.67 38.17
C ALA A 784 -22.08 20.20 38.78
N ASP A 785 -22.36 21.49 38.60
CA ASP A 785 -23.61 22.11 39.10
C ASP A 785 -24.85 21.59 38.32
N ARG A 786 -24.75 21.47 37.01
CA ARG A 786 -25.80 20.83 36.19
C ARG A 786 -26.06 19.38 36.60
N SER A 787 -25.02 18.61 36.89
CA SER A 787 -25.15 17.20 37.30
C SER A 787 -25.83 17.02 38.68
N LYS A 788 -25.72 18.04 39.55
CA LYS A 788 -26.36 18.06 40.89
C LYS A 788 -27.77 18.62 40.88
N GLY A 789 -28.30 19.01 39.72
CA GLY A 789 -29.65 19.60 39.61
C GLY A 789 -29.79 20.97 40.30
N GLN A 790 -28.67 21.64 40.62
CA GLN A 790 -28.70 22.99 41.19
C GLN A 790 -28.93 23.99 40.06
N THR A 791 -30.15 24.46 39.91
CA THR A 791 -30.46 25.68 39.17
C THR A 791 -30.11 26.87 40.06
N SER A 792 -29.49 27.89 39.45
CA SER A 792 -29.18 29.15 40.16
C SER A 792 -30.41 29.74 40.86
N LEU A 793 -30.24 30.19 42.08
CA LEU A 793 -31.32 30.74 42.94
C LEU A 793 -32.00 32.00 42.34
N PHE A 794 -31.43 32.56 41.28
CA PHE A 794 -31.94 33.74 40.57
C PHE A 794 -32.39 33.39 39.14
N GLY A 795 -33.16 32.39 38.95
CA GLY A 795 -34.02 32.08 37.82
C GLY A 795 -33.88 32.89 36.50
N ALA A 796 -32.70 33.40 36.22
CA ALA A 796 -32.41 34.08 34.99
C ALA A 796 -31.73 33.10 34.04
N MET A 797 -32.44 32.80 32.97
CA MET A 797 -32.06 32.20 31.71
C MET A 797 -30.57 32.03 31.45
N ASP A 798 -30.28 30.96 30.72
CA ASP A 798 -29.09 30.60 29.97
C ASP A 798 -28.45 31.72 29.08
N GLU A 799 -28.33 32.95 29.60
CA GLU A 799 -27.38 33.90 29.01
C GLU A 799 -25.99 33.52 29.54
N PRO A 800 -25.03 33.28 28.69
CA PRO A 800 -23.63 33.18 29.11
C PRO A 800 -23.31 34.50 29.83
N GLU A 801 -23.17 34.46 31.21
CA GLU A 801 -22.58 35.58 31.90
C GLU A 801 -21.31 35.99 31.12
N ASN A 802 -21.35 37.18 30.56
CA ASN A 802 -20.18 37.77 29.90
C ASN A 802 -19.06 37.77 30.94
N ILE A 803 -18.15 36.78 30.83
CA ILE A 803 -16.97 36.78 31.68
C ILE A 803 -16.14 37.96 31.17
N GLU A 804 -16.08 39.03 32.01
CA GLU A 804 -15.23 40.18 31.70
C GLU A 804 -13.80 39.69 31.57
N ILE A 805 -13.27 39.73 30.35
CA ILE A 805 -11.87 39.53 30.07
C ILE A 805 -11.16 40.75 30.62
N THR A 806 -10.39 40.58 31.66
CA THR A 806 -9.68 41.67 32.32
C THR A 806 -8.45 42.08 31.53
N GLU A 807 -7.95 43.34 31.75
CA GLU A 807 -6.70 43.77 31.11
C GLU A 807 -5.52 42.82 31.44
N SER A 808 -5.52 42.18 32.60
CA SER A 808 -4.53 41.18 33.00
C SER A 808 -4.56 39.86 32.17
N ASP A 809 -5.65 39.60 31.48
CA ASP A 809 -5.79 38.42 30.61
C ASP A 809 -5.33 38.70 29.16
N MET A 810 -5.08 39.98 28.83
CA MET A 810 -4.55 40.39 27.54
C MET A 810 -3.02 40.34 27.52
N LEU A 811 -2.47 39.24 27.03
CA LEU A 811 -1.03 39.03 26.89
C LEU A 811 -0.54 39.58 25.53
N LYS A 812 0.74 39.96 25.52
CA LYS A 812 1.41 40.30 24.25
C LYS A 812 1.50 39.03 23.41
N GLU A 813 1.16 39.12 22.12
CA GLU A 813 1.22 37.99 21.19
C GLU A 813 2.64 37.41 21.12
N TRP A 814 2.72 36.11 20.90
CA TRP A 814 3.98 35.40 20.67
C TRP A 814 4.75 35.99 19.49
N PRO A 815 6.10 35.95 19.52
CA PRO A 815 6.89 36.28 18.33
C PRO A 815 6.44 35.49 17.11
N ILE A 816 6.49 36.10 15.94
CA ILE A 816 6.11 35.45 14.68
C ILE A 816 6.83 34.09 14.48
N SER A 817 8.13 34.04 14.82
CA SER A 817 8.93 32.82 14.73
C SER A 817 8.40 31.68 15.60
N GLU A 818 7.93 31.98 16.81
CA GLU A 818 7.36 30.99 17.73
C GLU A 818 6.01 30.47 17.22
N ARG A 819 5.15 31.36 16.71
CA ARG A 819 3.88 30.98 16.11
C ARG A 819 4.09 30.07 14.91
N LEU A 820 4.98 30.44 13.99
CA LEU A 820 5.28 29.67 12.78
C LEU A 820 5.89 28.31 13.10
N LEU A 821 6.75 28.20 14.12
CA LEU A 821 7.27 26.92 14.60
C LEU A 821 6.16 26.02 15.13
N ALA A 822 5.24 26.57 15.94
CA ALA A 822 4.11 25.83 16.47
C ALA A 822 3.16 25.34 15.35
N GLU A 823 2.88 26.18 14.36
CA GLU A 823 2.11 25.80 13.18
C GLU A 823 2.78 24.64 12.42
N LYS A 824 4.08 24.77 12.12
CA LYS A 824 4.81 23.70 11.41
C LYS A 824 4.85 22.38 12.18
N GLU A 825 4.99 22.43 13.51
CA GLU A 825 4.98 21.23 14.36
C GLU A 825 3.61 20.53 14.36
N LEU A 826 2.52 21.30 14.41
CA LEU A 826 1.16 20.78 14.56
C LEU A 826 0.44 20.50 13.23
N LEU A 827 0.70 21.30 12.20
CA LEU A 827 0.03 21.23 10.90
C LEU A 827 0.94 20.66 9.79
N GLY A 828 2.26 20.70 9.96
CA GLY A 828 3.25 20.33 8.95
C GLY A 828 3.66 21.45 8.01
N PHE A 829 3.00 22.62 8.04
CA PHE A 829 3.29 23.78 7.21
C PHE A 829 3.03 25.10 7.96
N TYR A 830 3.42 26.21 7.36
CA TYR A 830 3.22 27.56 7.92
C TYR A 830 1.88 28.15 7.44
N VAL A 831 1.08 28.68 8.35
CA VAL A 831 -0.24 29.28 8.08
C VAL A 831 -0.16 30.79 8.09
N SER A 832 0.45 31.37 9.15
CA SER A 832 0.44 32.83 9.38
C SER A 832 1.46 33.59 8.52
N GLY A 833 2.29 32.90 7.73
CA GLY A 833 3.34 33.50 6.92
C GLY A 833 4.51 32.54 6.75
N HIS A 834 5.63 32.99 6.19
CA HIS A 834 6.82 32.17 6.05
C HIS A 834 7.97 32.78 6.88
N PRO A 835 8.82 31.99 7.56
CA PRO A 835 9.96 32.53 8.33
C PRO A 835 10.92 33.41 7.52
N LEU A 836 10.95 33.21 6.20
CA LEU A 836 11.76 33.99 5.27
C LEU A 836 11.12 35.31 4.80
N ASN A 837 9.84 35.59 5.14
CA ASN A 837 9.18 36.84 4.72
C ASN A 837 9.98 38.12 5.12
N PRO A 838 10.58 38.19 6.31
CA PRO A 838 11.42 39.32 6.64
C PRO A 838 12.65 39.51 5.75
N PHE A 839 13.07 38.41 5.10
CA PHE A 839 14.25 38.36 4.22
C PHE A 839 13.88 38.37 2.73
N GLU A 840 12.59 38.51 2.38
CA GLU A 840 12.12 38.47 0.99
C GLU A 840 12.88 39.47 0.09
N TRP A 841 13.14 40.68 0.59
CA TRP A 841 13.91 41.68 -0.12
C TRP A 841 15.35 41.17 -0.41
N ILE A 842 16.00 40.53 0.57
CA ILE A 842 17.37 39.98 0.43
C ILE A 842 17.35 38.84 -0.60
N LEU A 843 16.41 37.95 -0.47
CA LEU A 843 16.23 36.80 -1.42
C LEU A 843 16.04 37.30 -2.85
N LYS A 844 15.17 38.28 -3.05
CA LYS A 844 14.87 38.84 -4.37
C LYS A 844 16.05 39.56 -5.03
N HIS A 845 16.88 40.23 -4.26
CA HIS A 845 17.96 41.06 -4.80
C HIS A 845 19.32 40.38 -4.85
N TYR A 846 19.56 39.38 -3.99
CA TYR A 846 20.86 38.74 -3.85
C TYR A 846 20.90 37.27 -4.23
N SER A 847 19.77 36.57 -4.36
CA SER A 847 19.76 35.22 -4.94
C SER A 847 19.84 35.32 -6.49
N LEU A 848 20.51 34.32 -7.09
CA LEU A 848 20.62 34.15 -8.55
C LEU A 848 19.73 33.01 -9.06
N GLY A 849 19.17 32.23 -8.16
CA GLY A 849 18.23 31.14 -8.40
C GLY A 849 17.45 30.81 -7.16
N ASN A 850 16.49 29.93 -7.27
CA ASN A 850 15.68 29.39 -6.19
C ASN A 850 15.49 27.87 -6.38
N SER A 851 14.79 27.22 -5.47
CA SER A 851 14.53 25.79 -5.50
C SER A 851 13.82 25.29 -6.77
N LYS A 852 13.02 26.13 -7.44
CA LYS A 852 12.36 25.79 -8.71
C LYS A 852 13.30 25.94 -9.91
N THR A 853 14.11 27.00 -9.95
CA THR A 853 14.93 27.34 -11.12
C THR A 853 16.29 26.63 -11.15
N ILE A 854 16.74 26.05 -10.02
CA ILE A 854 18.05 25.39 -9.94
C ILE A 854 18.18 24.23 -10.93
N GLY A 855 17.11 23.47 -11.18
CA GLY A 855 17.10 22.35 -12.15
C GLY A 855 17.26 22.76 -13.61
N GLU A 856 16.97 24.02 -13.93
CA GLU A 856 17.08 24.58 -15.28
C GLU A 856 18.49 25.12 -15.58
N LEU A 857 19.30 25.28 -14.52
CA LEU A 857 20.66 25.76 -14.67
C LEU A 857 21.58 24.68 -15.27
N PRO A 858 22.58 25.06 -16.08
CA PRO A 858 23.55 24.09 -16.58
C PRO A 858 24.30 23.39 -15.44
N ASP A 859 24.57 22.09 -15.63
CA ASP A 859 25.40 21.33 -14.70
C ASP A 859 26.76 22.04 -14.50
N ARG A 860 27.24 22.04 -13.24
CA ARG A 860 28.47 22.74 -12.81
C ARG A 860 28.43 24.27 -12.91
N SER A 861 27.28 24.87 -13.17
CA SER A 861 27.15 26.33 -13.10
C SER A 861 27.19 26.83 -11.66
N MET A 862 27.77 28.02 -11.47
CA MET A 862 27.75 28.69 -10.17
C MET A 862 26.45 29.45 -9.96
N THR A 863 25.82 29.21 -8.83
CA THR A 863 24.61 29.94 -8.43
C THR A 863 24.65 30.36 -6.97
N ARG A 864 23.65 31.14 -6.57
CA ARG A 864 23.49 31.68 -5.24
C ARG A 864 22.04 31.58 -4.81
N ILE A 865 21.79 30.81 -3.75
CA ILE A 865 20.43 30.53 -3.24
C ILE A 865 20.40 30.89 -1.76
N GLY A 866 19.40 31.67 -1.37
CA GLY A 866 19.11 31.98 0.03
C GLY A 866 17.96 31.13 0.54
N GLY A 867 18.00 30.73 1.82
CA GLY A 867 16.95 29.95 2.44
C GLY A 867 17.17 29.71 3.92
N MET A 868 16.31 28.90 4.51
CA MET A 868 16.39 28.47 5.91
C MET A 868 16.68 26.97 5.97
N ILE A 869 17.48 26.53 6.91
CA ILE A 869 17.79 25.12 7.14
C ILE A 869 16.55 24.42 7.72
N SER A 870 15.93 23.55 6.95
CA SER A 870 14.77 22.74 7.38
C SER A 870 15.16 21.37 7.93
N ALA A 871 16.25 20.75 7.42
CA ALA A 871 16.77 19.48 7.92
C ALA A 871 18.28 19.37 7.71
N ILE A 872 18.93 18.58 8.57
CA ILE A 872 20.36 18.30 8.51
C ILE A 872 20.57 16.80 8.70
N GLN A 873 21.24 16.18 7.75
CA GLN A 873 21.71 14.80 7.86
C GLN A 873 23.23 14.79 7.85
N GLN A 874 23.84 14.32 8.91
CA GLN A 874 25.28 14.19 9.00
C GLN A 874 25.70 12.73 8.86
N GLY A 875 26.83 12.49 8.21
CA GLY A 875 27.37 11.15 7.99
C GLY A 875 28.84 11.14 7.61
N PHE A 876 29.36 9.96 7.32
CA PHE A 876 30.73 9.78 6.83
C PHE A 876 30.71 9.22 5.41
N SER A 877 31.56 9.79 4.56
CA SER A 877 31.68 9.33 3.17
C SER A 877 32.28 7.92 3.10
N LYS A 878 31.59 7.00 2.45
CA LYS A 878 32.05 5.61 2.25
C LYS A 878 33.39 5.49 1.50
N LYS A 879 33.69 6.47 0.62
CA LYS A 879 34.92 6.47 -0.20
C LYS A 879 36.14 7.07 0.52
N SER A 880 35.92 8.09 1.34
CA SER A 880 37.03 8.87 1.95
C SER A 880 37.09 8.79 3.47
N GLY A 881 36.06 8.21 4.14
CA GLY A 881 35.94 8.19 5.61
C GLY A 881 35.73 9.59 6.23
N LYS A 882 35.64 10.65 5.41
CA LYS A 882 35.50 12.03 5.90
C LYS A 882 34.05 12.37 6.21
N PRO A 883 33.79 13.24 7.19
CA PRO A 883 32.46 13.68 7.52
C PRO A 883 31.85 14.53 6.40
N TYR A 884 30.53 14.48 6.27
CA TYR A 884 29.75 15.36 5.41
C TYR A 884 28.42 15.73 6.07
N ALA A 885 27.81 16.80 5.60
CA ALA A 885 26.43 17.15 5.91
C ALA A 885 25.61 17.30 4.62
N MET A 886 24.45 16.68 4.59
CA MET A 886 23.39 16.95 3.66
C MET A 886 22.39 17.88 4.34
N ILE A 887 22.30 19.11 3.85
CA ILE A 887 21.43 20.16 4.41
C ILE A 887 20.27 20.35 3.45
N THR A 888 19.05 20.29 3.95
CA THR A 888 17.87 20.70 3.20
C THR A 888 17.62 22.17 3.47
N LEU A 889 17.82 23.01 2.45
CA LEU A 889 17.55 24.42 2.50
C LEU A 889 16.16 24.71 1.92
N GLU A 890 15.30 25.34 2.69
CA GLU A 890 13.93 25.74 2.31
C GLU A 890 13.94 27.22 1.94
N ASP A 891 13.48 27.55 0.73
CA ASP A 891 13.25 28.93 0.29
C ASP A 891 11.73 29.23 0.21
N LEU A 892 11.33 30.34 -0.42
CA LEU A 892 9.91 30.71 -0.56
C LEU A 892 9.14 29.86 -1.58
N GLU A 893 9.86 29.06 -2.40
CA GLU A 893 9.30 28.34 -3.53
C GLU A 893 9.37 26.80 -3.34
N GLY A 894 10.20 26.33 -2.41
CA GLY A 894 10.38 24.91 -2.15
C GLY A 894 11.67 24.59 -1.39
N THR A 895 12.28 23.42 -1.67
CA THR A 895 13.50 22.97 -1.00
C THR A 895 14.59 22.57 -1.97
N VAL A 896 15.85 22.82 -1.59
CA VAL A 896 17.04 22.38 -2.33
C VAL A 896 18.01 21.66 -1.40
N GLN A 897 18.69 20.65 -1.92
CA GLN A 897 19.69 19.90 -1.16
C GLN A 897 21.09 20.49 -1.33
N ILE A 898 21.75 20.75 -0.22
CA ILE A 898 23.13 21.26 -0.14
C ILE A 898 24.00 20.13 0.38
N LEU A 899 24.97 19.68 -0.41
CA LEU A 899 25.91 18.64 0.03
C LEU A 899 27.27 19.28 0.40
N CYS A 900 27.50 19.42 1.69
CA CYS A 900 28.72 20.00 2.25
C CYS A 900 29.69 18.90 2.69
N MET A 901 30.88 18.86 2.07
CA MET A 901 31.88 17.80 2.25
C MET A 901 33.27 18.39 2.51
N ASN A 902 34.15 17.56 3.05
CA ASN A 902 35.58 17.84 3.20
C ASN A 902 35.88 19.17 3.99
N GLU A 903 36.78 19.99 3.50
CA GLU A 903 37.18 21.27 4.12
C GLU A 903 35.98 22.22 4.33
N ASN A 904 35.01 22.21 3.43
CA ASN A 904 33.82 23.05 3.57
C ASN A 904 32.93 22.59 4.74
N TYR A 905 32.87 21.26 5.02
CA TYR A 905 32.19 20.77 6.21
C TYR A 905 32.85 21.34 7.50
N ASP A 906 34.16 21.20 7.64
CA ASP A 906 34.86 21.67 8.84
C ASP A 906 34.77 23.19 9.02
N ARG A 907 34.81 23.92 7.89
CA ARG A 907 34.74 25.40 7.89
C ARG A 907 33.37 25.91 8.29
N TYR A 908 32.28 25.28 7.85
CA TYR A 908 30.92 25.81 7.98
C TYR A 908 30.02 25.04 8.96
N ARG A 909 30.48 23.98 9.62
CA ARG A 909 29.67 23.16 10.55
C ARG A 909 29.03 23.99 11.68
N HIS A 910 29.59 25.12 12.06
CA HIS A 910 29.03 26.02 13.08
C HIS A 910 27.76 26.75 12.62
N LEU A 911 27.46 26.73 11.32
CA LEU A 911 26.25 27.29 10.74
C LEU A 911 25.14 26.24 10.61
N PHE A 912 25.42 24.95 10.84
CA PHE A 912 24.48 23.87 10.64
C PHE A 912 23.56 23.69 11.86
N GLU A 913 22.61 24.59 11.99
CA GLU A 913 21.57 24.56 13.02
C GLU A 913 20.20 24.66 12.36
N PRO A 914 19.19 23.83 12.77
CA PRO A 914 17.85 23.95 12.26
C PRO A 914 17.28 25.37 12.41
N ASN A 915 16.49 25.78 11.42
CA ASN A 915 15.87 27.13 11.34
C ASN A 915 16.83 28.30 11.13
N LYS A 916 18.12 28.09 10.95
CA LYS A 916 19.09 29.15 10.62
C LYS A 916 18.96 29.55 9.16
N THR A 917 18.97 30.86 8.90
CA THR A 917 18.85 31.42 7.55
C THR A 917 20.23 31.63 6.92
N LEU A 918 20.44 31.07 5.73
CA LEU A 918 21.72 31.08 5.03
C LEU A 918 21.60 31.56 3.59
N MET A 919 22.66 32.19 3.09
CA MET A 919 22.96 32.33 1.67
C MET A 919 24.03 31.31 1.30
N VAL A 920 23.76 30.49 0.31
CA VAL A 920 24.66 29.44 -0.19
C VAL A 920 25.11 29.80 -1.59
N ILE A 921 26.43 29.93 -1.76
CA ILE A 921 27.08 30.09 -3.07
C ILE A 921 27.72 28.75 -3.41
N GLY A 922 27.39 28.18 -4.56
CA GLY A 922 27.91 26.87 -4.91
C GLY A 922 27.65 26.46 -6.34
N GLU A 923 28.17 25.29 -6.66
CA GLU A 923 28.10 24.66 -7.97
C GLU A 923 26.86 23.73 -8.05
N VAL A 924 26.07 23.89 -9.09
CA VAL A 924 24.89 23.05 -9.36
C VAL A 924 25.33 21.67 -9.84
N ASN A 925 24.71 20.63 -9.30
CA ASN A 925 24.85 19.26 -9.81
C ASN A 925 23.47 18.69 -10.17
N ASN A 926 23.29 18.45 -11.46
CA ASN A 926 22.06 17.90 -12.08
C ASN A 926 22.21 16.42 -12.48
N ALA A 927 23.24 15.72 -11.99
CA ALA A 927 23.51 14.34 -12.36
C ALA A 927 22.50 13.32 -11.78
N GLU A 928 21.70 13.72 -10.81
CA GLU A 928 20.67 12.91 -10.18
C GLU A 928 19.27 13.53 -10.40
N ASP A 929 18.22 12.77 -10.17
CA ASP A 929 16.81 13.19 -10.34
C ASP A 929 16.43 14.48 -9.58
N ARG A 930 17.18 14.83 -8.55
CA ARG A 930 17.01 16.09 -7.81
C ARG A 930 18.30 16.90 -7.85
N PRO A 931 18.24 18.15 -8.32
CA PRO A 931 19.42 19.01 -8.34
C PRO A 931 19.96 19.23 -6.93
N LYS A 932 21.27 19.21 -6.80
CA LYS A 932 22.01 19.46 -5.54
C LYS A 932 22.96 20.63 -5.74
N LEU A 933 23.24 21.33 -4.65
CA LEU A 933 24.22 22.39 -4.65
C LEU A 933 25.45 21.97 -3.82
N PHE A 934 26.64 22.06 -4.41
CA PHE A 934 27.92 21.87 -3.72
C PHE A 934 28.41 23.24 -3.25
N PRO A 935 28.36 23.55 -1.95
CA PRO A 935 28.68 24.87 -1.48
C PRO A 935 30.18 25.18 -1.55
N GLN A 936 30.52 26.34 -2.08
CA GLN A 936 31.84 26.93 -2.00
C GLN A 936 31.94 27.98 -0.88
N GLU A 937 30.87 28.75 -0.65
CA GLU A 937 30.75 29.71 0.43
C GLU A 937 29.34 29.63 1.06
N LEU A 938 29.33 29.70 2.40
CA LEU A 938 28.10 29.75 3.20
C LEU A 938 28.21 30.93 4.14
N LEU A 939 27.15 31.76 4.22
CA LEU A 939 27.07 32.89 5.15
C LEU A 939 25.65 33.08 5.65
N PRO A 940 25.47 33.72 6.83
CA PRO A 940 24.16 34.13 7.29
C PRO A 940 23.46 35.01 6.25
N LEU A 941 22.15 34.79 6.05
CA LEU A 941 21.37 35.50 5.02
C LEU A 941 21.40 37.02 5.23
N GLU A 942 21.45 37.47 6.47
CA GLU A 942 21.56 38.89 6.88
C GLU A 942 22.85 39.56 6.41
N ASP A 943 23.92 38.80 6.20
CA ASP A 943 25.21 39.32 5.74
C ASP A 943 25.32 39.39 4.20
N ALA A 944 24.35 38.83 3.46
CA ALA A 944 24.33 38.88 2.00
C ALA A 944 24.41 40.33 1.44
N PRO A 945 23.69 41.33 1.96
CA PRO A 945 23.84 42.73 1.51
C PRO A 945 25.24 43.26 1.68
N LYS A 946 25.91 42.99 2.80
CA LYS A 946 27.30 43.45 3.04
C LYS A 946 28.29 42.75 2.09
N ARG A 947 28.05 41.51 1.76
CA ARG A 947 28.97 40.69 0.95
C ARG A 947 28.86 40.99 -0.54
N PHE A 948 27.66 41.29 -1.04
CA PHE A 948 27.38 41.34 -2.48
C PHE A 948 27.04 42.73 -3.01
N THR A 949 26.80 43.75 -2.18
CA THR A 949 26.53 45.09 -2.65
C THR A 949 27.82 45.74 -3.17
N GLN A 950 27.85 46.06 -4.45
CA GLN A 950 28.99 46.70 -5.09
C GLN A 950 28.82 48.22 -5.23
N GLN A 951 27.58 48.67 -5.40
CA GLN A 951 27.26 50.11 -5.55
C GLN A 951 25.93 50.44 -4.87
N ILE A 952 25.86 51.64 -4.31
CA ILE A 952 24.63 52.21 -3.74
C ILE A 952 24.31 53.49 -4.51
N HIS A 953 23.12 53.52 -5.12
CA HIS A 953 22.65 54.73 -5.82
C HIS A 953 21.62 55.48 -4.98
N PHE A 954 21.93 56.72 -4.61
CA PHE A 954 21.01 57.63 -3.93
C PHE A 954 20.31 58.51 -4.96
N ARG A 955 18.96 58.43 -5.04
CA ARG A 955 18.13 59.33 -5.83
C ARG A 955 17.55 60.39 -4.92
N ILE A 956 18.06 61.63 -5.02
CA ILE A 956 17.59 62.75 -4.24
C ILE A 956 16.65 63.55 -5.17
N PRO A 957 15.36 63.78 -4.82
CA PRO A 957 14.48 64.61 -5.58
C PRO A 957 14.98 66.05 -5.58
N MET A 958 14.92 66.66 -6.76
CA MET A 958 15.42 68.07 -6.92
C MET A 958 14.65 69.12 -6.10
N ASN A 959 13.49 68.75 -5.55
CA ASN A 959 12.64 69.57 -4.71
C ASN A 959 13.05 69.60 -3.21
N THR A 960 14.14 68.96 -2.84
CA THR A 960 14.64 68.89 -1.47
C THR A 960 15.83 69.83 -1.22
N PHE A 961 16.22 70.65 -2.20
CA PHE A 961 17.19 71.74 -2.07
C PHE A 961 16.54 73.08 -2.18
#